data_d976a0bea8542698007987060549a4b4
#
_entry.id   d976a0bea8542698007987060549a4b4
#
_cell.length_a   1.000
_cell.length_b   1.000
_cell.length_c   1.000
_cell.angle_alpha   90.00
_cell.angle_beta   90.00
_cell.angle_gamma   90.00
#
_symmetry.space_group_name_H-M   'P 1'
#
loop_
_entity.id
_entity.type
_entity.pdbx_description
1 polymer ?
#
loop_
_entity_poly.entity_id
_entity_poly.type
_entity_poly.pdbx_seq_one_letter_code
_entity_poly.pdbx_strand_id
1 'polypeptide(L)'
;MQNEIYIKGARANNLRNIDLKIPRDKMIVFTGLSGSGKSSLAFDTIYAEGQRRYVESLSSYARQFLGQMEKPDVEFIEGLSPAISIDQKTTSKNPRSTVGTVTEIHDYLRLLYARVGVPHCHICGREISSQSVDQIVDALMEYEEGTKLILLAPVVRGRKGQHEKLIDRIRREGFTRVRIDGELYQINEEEIKLEKNNKHNIEIVIDRIVIKDGQQGRISEAVELAIKEGEGLVLAQLGTGEDSKERMFSTKLACPDHGIGIEELEPRTFSFNNPFGACPVCNGIGFTEKVDEKAIIKEDESIEEGALSRIFATMQFTKYYWDVIRILVEMHKVDLSTPFKDLPKKFKDELLYGTGDRKLKYELTSNRGKVQQREHTFEGLIVNLERRYRESNSDLMKEWMGKFMTVHKCEACQGKRLRPEVLAVTVGGMNIAELSDLSVRDALSFIENLELSEKDMLIARQIVKEIKERLSFLVNVGLDYLTLSRSAGTLSGGESQRIRLATQIGSSLVGVLYILDEPSIGLHQRDNDKLLATLRRLTDIGNTLIVVEHDEDTMYAADQIVDIGPGAGIHGGEVVAQGTAEEIKANPNSITGQYLSGAKKIELPEHRREGNGKLITIKGARANNLKNLDVDIPLGEFVCVTGVSGSGKSSLINEILNKGASAIINRTHANAGEHEAILGLENIDKVIDIDQSPIGRTPRSNPATYTGMFTKIRDLFAALPEAKMRGFGKGRFSFNVKGGRCEACSGDGIIKIEMHFLPDVYVPCEVCGGKRYNRETLEVKYKGKSIFDVLNMSVDEGVEFFKNIPSIMRHLKTLQDVGLGYIKIGQPSTQLSGGEAQRIKLATELSKRSTGNTLYVLDEPTTGLHFADVDKLVSVLQQLVDAGNTVVVIEHNLEVIKCADHIIDLGPEGGDKGGQIVFSGTPEEIVKCKQSYTGHYLKPLLNKKCD
;
A
#
# COMPACT_ATOMS: atom_id res chain seq x y z
N MET A 1 -30.03 17.40 -27.16
CA MET A 1 -29.49 16.43 -26.13
C MET A 1 -30.37 16.61 -24.90
N GLN A 2 -30.74 15.55 -24.21
CA GLN A 2 -31.45 15.68 -22.93
C GLN A 2 -30.54 16.38 -21.92
N ASN A 3 -31.03 17.48 -21.29
CA ASN A 3 -30.25 18.26 -20.33
C ASN A 3 -30.27 17.67 -18.91
N GLU A 4 -31.01 16.57 -18.73
CA GLU A 4 -31.24 15.91 -17.44
C GLU A 4 -31.04 14.40 -17.54
N ILE A 5 -30.64 13.79 -16.43
CA ILE A 5 -30.69 12.35 -16.20
C ILE A 5 -32.01 12.11 -15.44
N TYR A 6 -32.88 11.29 -15.99
CA TYR A 6 -34.18 10.94 -15.36
C TYR A 6 -34.13 9.48 -14.92
N ILE A 7 -34.28 9.28 -13.62
CA ILE A 7 -34.32 7.97 -12.94
C ILE A 7 -35.78 7.74 -12.55
N LYS A 8 -36.35 6.58 -12.88
CA LYS A 8 -37.68 6.20 -12.49
C LYS A 8 -37.70 4.83 -11.83
N GLY A 9 -38.35 4.77 -10.67
CA GLY A 9 -38.63 3.53 -9.96
C GLY A 9 -37.39 2.81 -9.45
N ALA A 10 -36.42 3.50 -8.85
CA ALA A 10 -35.25 2.88 -8.24
C ALA A 10 -35.59 2.17 -6.93
N ARG A 11 -35.26 0.86 -6.84
CA ARG A 11 -35.61 -0.03 -5.71
C ARG A 11 -34.46 -0.87 -5.22
N ALA A 12 -33.22 -0.58 -5.65
CA ALA A 12 -32.06 -1.31 -5.22
C ALA A 12 -31.86 -1.22 -3.69
N ASN A 13 -31.60 -2.35 -3.04
CA ASN A 13 -31.38 -2.45 -1.58
C ASN A 13 -32.55 -1.89 -0.75
N ASN A 14 -32.34 -0.74 -0.07
CA ASN A 14 -33.36 -0.10 0.77
C ASN A 14 -34.14 1.03 0.08
N LEU A 15 -33.89 1.29 -1.21
CA LEU A 15 -34.58 2.35 -1.94
C LEU A 15 -36.07 2.07 -2.11
N ARG A 16 -36.89 3.09 -1.89
CA ARG A 16 -38.34 3.00 -1.90
C ARG A 16 -38.93 3.63 -3.16
N ASN A 17 -38.69 2.99 -4.31
CA ASN A 17 -39.27 3.42 -5.59
C ASN A 17 -39.00 4.90 -5.93
N ILE A 18 -37.71 5.29 -5.91
CA ILE A 18 -37.29 6.67 -6.11
C ILE A 18 -37.46 7.09 -7.57
N ASP A 19 -38.14 8.22 -7.77
CA ASP A 19 -38.16 8.97 -9.02
C ASP A 19 -37.32 10.25 -8.83
N LEU A 20 -36.32 10.48 -9.69
CA LEU A 20 -35.37 11.58 -9.52
C LEU A 20 -34.92 12.15 -10.87
N LYS A 21 -34.83 13.47 -10.95
CA LYS A 21 -34.25 14.20 -12.08
C LYS A 21 -33.00 14.94 -11.64
N ILE A 22 -31.90 14.72 -12.33
CA ILE A 22 -30.58 15.34 -12.04
C ILE A 22 -30.12 16.11 -13.28
N PRO A 23 -29.64 17.36 -13.15
CA PRO A 23 -29.09 18.10 -14.27
C PRO A 23 -27.79 17.49 -14.74
N ARG A 24 -27.51 17.56 -16.06
CA ARG A 24 -26.22 17.18 -16.64
C ARG A 24 -25.26 18.37 -16.58
N ASP A 25 -23.97 18.03 -16.68
CA ASP A 25 -22.86 19.00 -16.72
C ASP A 25 -22.82 19.88 -15.46
N LYS A 26 -23.17 19.29 -14.32
CA LYS A 26 -23.26 19.91 -13.01
C LYS A 26 -22.66 19.03 -11.94
N MET A 27 -22.35 19.61 -10.79
CA MET A 27 -21.92 18.91 -9.57
C MET A 27 -23.14 18.69 -8.66
N ILE A 28 -23.47 17.43 -8.43
CA ILE A 28 -24.60 16.98 -7.61
C ILE A 28 -24.07 16.25 -6.39
N VAL A 29 -24.50 16.65 -5.19
CA VAL A 29 -24.15 15.99 -3.94
C VAL A 29 -25.31 15.14 -3.45
N PHE A 30 -25.07 13.85 -3.21
CA PHE A 30 -25.97 12.95 -2.52
C PHE A 30 -25.57 12.89 -1.04
N THR A 31 -26.46 13.34 -0.17
CA THR A 31 -26.26 13.41 1.28
C THR A 31 -27.36 12.70 2.05
N GLY A 32 -27.27 12.65 3.38
CA GLY A 32 -28.22 12.00 4.29
C GLY A 32 -27.53 11.09 5.30
N LEU A 33 -28.28 10.52 6.22
CA LEU A 33 -27.76 9.65 7.29
C LEU A 33 -26.97 8.45 6.76
N SER A 34 -26.04 7.92 7.56
CA SER A 34 -25.37 6.66 7.24
C SER A 34 -26.39 5.54 7.10
N GLY A 35 -26.32 4.76 5.99
CA GLY A 35 -27.31 3.72 5.68
C GLY A 35 -28.65 4.21 5.12
N SER A 36 -28.79 5.49 4.74
CA SER A 36 -30.05 6.03 4.17
C SER A 36 -30.31 5.56 2.74
N GLY A 37 -29.33 5.06 2.00
CA GLY A 37 -29.50 4.59 0.61
C GLY A 37 -28.74 5.40 -0.42
N LYS A 38 -27.87 6.35 -0.03
CA LYS A 38 -27.04 7.16 -0.93
C LYS A 38 -26.22 6.34 -1.91
N SER A 39 -25.41 5.42 -1.36
CA SER A 39 -24.55 4.56 -2.16
C SER A 39 -25.35 3.58 -3.02
N SER A 40 -26.51 3.11 -2.52
CA SER A 40 -27.44 2.27 -3.30
C SER A 40 -27.99 3.01 -4.54
N LEU A 41 -28.29 4.30 -4.42
CA LEU A 41 -28.73 5.10 -5.56
C LEU A 41 -27.58 5.42 -6.49
N ALA A 42 -26.42 5.87 -5.97
CA ALA A 42 -25.27 6.30 -6.75
C ALA A 42 -24.57 5.14 -7.47
N PHE A 43 -24.20 4.08 -6.72
CA PHE A 43 -23.39 2.99 -7.24
C PHE A 43 -24.20 1.79 -7.69
N ASP A 44 -25.11 1.27 -6.86
CA ASP A 44 -25.86 0.06 -7.18
C ASP A 44 -26.97 0.28 -8.20
N THR A 45 -27.37 1.56 -8.46
CA THR A 45 -28.41 1.91 -9.44
C THR A 45 -27.82 2.67 -10.62
N ILE A 46 -27.34 3.91 -10.43
CA ILE A 46 -26.93 4.80 -11.53
C ILE A 46 -25.67 4.30 -12.22
N TYR A 47 -24.60 4.03 -11.45
CA TYR A 47 -23.36 3.52 -11.99
C TYR A 47 -23.54 2.13 -12.62
N ALA A 48 -24.20 1.23 -11.91
CA ALA A 48 -24.42 -0.14 -12.37
C ALA A 48 -25.16 -0.18 -13.72
N GLU A 49 -26.20 0.65 -13.90
CA GLU A 49 -26.92 0.74 -15.18
C GLU A 49 -26.06 1.40 -16.27
N GLY A 50 -25.30 2.46 -15.94
CA GLY A 50 -24.40 3.11 -16.88
C GLY A 50 -23.31 2.15 -17.39
N GLN A 51 -22.71 1.38 -16.49
CA GLN A 51 -21.70 0.37 -16.82
C GLN A 51 -22.29 -0.80 -17.62
N ARG A 52 -23.48 -1.28 -17.23
CA ARG A 52 -24.20 -2.32 -17.95
C ARG A 52 -24.42 -1.93 -19.41
N ARG A 53 -24.95 -0.73 -19.68
CA ARG A 53 -25.17 -0.22 -21.05
C ARG A 53 -23.87 -0.08 -21.83
N TYR A 54 -22.82 0.38 -21.18
CA TYR A 54 -21.49 0.47 -21.81
C TYR A 54 -20.99 -0.90 -22.22
N VAL A 55 -21.05 -1.90 -21.33
CA VAL A 55 -20.63 -3.28 -21.62
C VAL A 55 -21.50 -3.89 -22.73
N GLU A 56 -22.82 -3.64 -22.74
CA GLU A 56 -23.70 -4.11 -23.81
C GLU A 56 -23.40 -3.50 -25.18
N SER A 57 -22.83 -2.31 -25.22
CA SER A 57 -22.43 -1.65 -26.47
C SER A 57 -21.15 -2.25 -27.08
N LEU A 58 -20.38 -3.04 -26.31
CA LEU A 58 -19.15 -3.66 -26.76
C LEU A 58 -19.41 -4.89 -27.66
N SER A 59 -18.38 -5.33 -28.38
CA SER A 59 -18.46 -6.53 -29.21
C SER A 59 -18.82 -7.78 -28.40
N SER A 60 -19.42 -8.80 -29.06
CA SER A 60 -19.76 -10.08 -28.42
C SER A 60 -18.54 -10.77 -27.80
N TYR A 61 -17.38 -10.62 -28.43
CA TYR A 61 -16.10 -11.14 -27.94
C TYR A 61 -15.70 -10.45 -26.61
N ALA A 62 -15.73 -9.12 -26.55
CA ALA A 62 -15.41 -8.38 -25.32
C ALA A 62 -16.38 -8.70 -24.16
N ARG A 63 -17.68 -8.89 -24.48
CA ARG A 63 -18.70 -9.27 -23.48
C ARG A 63 -18.46 -10.66 -22.85
N GLN A 64 -17.87 -11.60 -23.59
CA GLN A 64 -17.51 -12.92 -23.03
C GLN A 64 -16.47 -12.84 -21.93
N PHE A 65 -15.56 -11.86 -21.99
CA PHE A 65 -14.54 -11.63 -20.94
C PHE A 65 -15.06 -10.81 -19.75
N LEU A 66 -15.97 -9.87 -19.98
CA LEU A 66 -16.49 -8.96 -18.95
C LEU A 66 -17.67 -9.53 -18.18
N GLY A 67 -18.26 -10.65 -18.66
CA GLY A 67 -19.43 -11.27 -18.05
C GLY A 67 -20.73 -10.48 -18.33
N GLN A 68 -21.87 -11.09 -18.00
CA GLN A 68 -23.17 -10.39 -17.99
C GLN A 68 -23.33 -9.67 -16.67
N MET A 69 -23.58 -8.37 -16.74
CA MET A 69 -23.94 -7.58 -15.57
C MET A 69 -25.43 -7.72 -15.28
N GLU A 70 -25.78 -7.95 -14.04
CA GLU A 70 -27.18 -7.94 -13.61
C GLU A 70 -27.80 -6.55 -13.78
N LYS A 71 -29.03 -6.50 -14.26
CA LYS A 71 -29.77 -5.24 -14.37
C LYS A 71 -30.12 -4.77 -12.96
N PRO A 72 -29.78 -3.53 -12.55
CA PRO A 72 -30.23 -3.01 -11.27
C PRO A 72 -31.76 -2.93 -11.21
N ASP A 73 -32.31 -3.00 -9.99
CA ASP A 73 -33.76 -2.89 -9.77
C ASP A 73 -34.21 -1.45 -9.94
N VAL A 74 -34.44 -1.08 -11.18
CA VAL A 74 -34.92 0.24 -11.62
C VAL A 74 -35.80 0.06 -12.84
N GLU A 75 -36.87 0.85 -12.93
CA GLU A 75 -37.75 0.77 -14.11
C GLU A 75 -37.00 1.19 -15.37
N PHE A 76 -36.48 2.42 -15.38
CA PHE A 76 -35.59 2.92 -16.42
C PHE A 76 -34.74 4.11 -15.96
N ILE A 77 -33.65 4.39 -16.66
CA ILE A 77 -32.85 5.63 -16.51
C ILE A 77 -32.61 6.18 -17.91
N GLU A 78 -32.96 7.43 -18.14
CA GLU A 78 -32.73 8.16 -19.39
C GLU A 78 -31.63 9.20 -19.21
N GLY A 79 -30.95 9.57 -20.30
CA GLY A 79 -29.91 10.63 -20.30
C GLY A 79 -28.56 10.23 -19.72
N LEU A 80 -28.33 8.94 -19.42
CA LEU A 80 -27.03 8.49 -18.90
C LEU A 80 -25.91 8.66 -19.92
N SER A 81 -24.80 9.23 -19.48
CA SER A 81 -23.49 9.20 -20.13
C SER A 81 -22.72 7.95 -19.71
N PRO A 82 -21.60 7.60 -20.42
CA PRO A 82 -20.65 6.63 -19.88
C PRO A 82 -20.26 6.98 -18.45
N ALA A 83 -20.38 6.00 -17.55
CA ALA A 83 -20.18 6.23 -16.12
C ALA A 83 -18.84 5.68 -15.65
N ILE A 84 -18.12 6.47 -14.83
CA ILE A 84 -16.86 6.10 -14.16
C ILE A 84 -17.07 6.26 -12.66
N SER A 85 -16.78 5.20 -11.89
CA SER A 85 -16.83 5.25 -10.44
C SER A 85 -15.45 5.37 -9.83
N ILE A 86 -15.34 6.19 -8.80
CA ILE A 86 -14.13 6.36 -7.99
C ILE A 86 -14.53 6.07 -6.55
N ASP A 87 -14.50 4.79 -6.20
CA ASP A 87 -14.84 4.29 -4.87
C ASP A 87 -13.63 4.21 -3.94
N GLN A 88 -13.90 4.06 -2.66
CA GLN A 88 -12.89 3.96 -1.60
C GLN A 88 -12.24 2.56 -1.50
N LYS A 89 -12.77 1.57 -2.22
CA LYS A 89 -12.37 0.17 -2.05
C LYS A 89 -10.97 -0.14 -2.61
N THR A 90 -10.15 -0.69 -1.74
CA THR A 90 -8.93 -1.47 -1.95
C THR A 90 -7.73 -0.78 -2.60
N THR A 91 -6.79 -0.39 -1.76
CA THR A 91 -5.37 -0.27 -2.12
C THR A 91 -4.89 -1.62 -2.69
N SER A 92 -4.18 -1.57 -3.82
CA SER A 92 -3.51 -2.76 -4.36
C SER A 92 -2.52 -3.32 -3.34
N LYS A 93 -2.70 -4.56 -2.92
CA LYS A 93 -1.74 -5.27 -2.05
C LYS A 93 -0.49 -5.75 -2.79
N ASN A 94 -0.37 -5.47 -4.08
CA ASN A 94 0.78 -5.86 -4.86
C ASN A 94 2.01 -5.00 -4.45
N PRO A 95 3.09 -5.60 -3.91
CA PRO A 95 4.26 -4.85 -3.45
C PRO A 95 5.03 -4.15 -4.59
N ARG A 96 4.74 -4.51 -5.85
CA ARG A 96 5.31 -3.87 -7.03
C ARG A 96 4.56 -2.63 -7.48
N SER A 97 3.32 -2.42 -7.02
CA SER A 97 2.55 -1.23 -7.37
C SER A 97 3.07 -0.02 -6.57
N THR A 98 3.38 1.06 -7.27
CA THR A 98 3.83 2.35 -6.70
C THR A 98 2.91 3.47 -7.15
N VAL A 99 2.97 4.64 -6.49
CA VAL A 99 2.27 5.84 -6.96
C VAL A 99 2.58 6.11 -8.43
N GLY A 100 3.87 6.07 -8.82
CA GLY A 100 4.30 6.30 -10.21
C GLY A 100 3.70 5.31 -11.21
N THR A 101 3.52 4.02 -10.83
CA THR A 101 2.93 3.02 -11.75
C THR A 101 1.41 3.12 -11.83
N VAL A 102 0.74 3.46 -10.72
CA VAL A 102 -0.74 3.62 -10.71
C VAL A 102 -1.17 4.88 -11.46
N THR A 103 -0.35 5.93 -11.44
CA THR A 103 -0.58 7.19 -12.17
C THR A 103 -0.06 7.16 -13.61
N GLU A 104 0.52 6.06 -14.05
CA GLU A 104 1.19 5.90 -15.35
C GLU A 104 2.40 6.84 -15.56
N ILE A 105 2.73 7.71 -14.61
CA ILE A 105 3.88 8.62 -14.70
C ILE A 105 5.17 7.84 -14.92
N HIS A 106 5.33 6.68 -14.25
CA HIS A 106 6.51 5.83 -14.41
C HIS A 106 6.67 5.30 -15.84
N ASP A 107 5.59 5.11 -16.59
CA ASP A 107 5.67 4.66 -17.98
C ASP A 107 6.22 5.76 -18.89
N TYR A 108 5.83 7.00 -18.66
CA TYR A 108 6.40 8.15 -19.35
C TYR A 108 7.85 8.44 -18.92
N LEU A 109 8.19 8.25 -17.63
CA LEU A 109 9.58 8.35 -17.17
C LEU A 109 10.47 7.30 -17.84
N ARG A 110 10.03 6.05 -17.92
CA ARG A 110 10.77 5.00 -18.65
C ARG A 110 11.01 5.38 -20.12
N LEU A 111 10.02 5.96 -20.77
CA LEU A 111 10.15 6.44 -22.14
C LEU A 111 11.13 7.62 -22.24
N LEU A 112 11.08 8.57 -21.31
CA LEU A 112 11.99 9.71 -21.24
C LEU A 112 13.45 9.25 -21.11
N TYR A 113 13.73 8.39 -20.10
CA TYR A 113 15.09 7.88 -19.87
C TYR A 113 15.60 6.99 -21.01
N ALA A 114 14.71 6.25 -21.69
CA ALA A 114 15.08 5.46 -22.85
C ALA A 114 15.44 6.31 -24.10
N ARG A 115 14.87 7.52 -24.22
CA ARG A 115 15.03 8.34 -25.43
C ARG A 115 16.09 9.43 -25.31
N VAL A 116 16.24 10.04 -24.13
CA VAL A 116 17.15 11.16 -23.89
C VAL A 116 18.06 10.93 -22.67
N GLY A 117 18.06 9.75 -22.11
CA GLY A 117 18.92 9.39 -20.98
C GLY A 117 20.39 9.28 -21.38
N VAL A 118 21.27 9.88 -20.58
CA VAL A 118 22.73 9.82 -20.74
C VAL A 118 23.26 8.68 -19.85
N PRO A 119 23.79 7.59 -20.45
CA PRO A 119 24.32 6.49 -19.68
C PRO A 119 25.73 6.77 -19.13
N HIS A 120 25.97 6.33 -17.90
CA HIS A 120 27.26 6.43 -17.23
C HIS A 120 27.74 5.05 -16.77
N CYS A 121 29.01 4.88 -16.58
CA CYS A 121 29.57 3.69 -15.97
C CYS A 121 29.28 3.68 -14.47
N HIS A 122 28.57 2.66 -13.98
CA HIS A 122 28.22 2.55 -12.55
C HIS A 122 29.43 2.35 -11.62
N ILE A 123 30.62 2.05 -12.16
CA ILE A 123 31.88 1.87 -11.39
C ILE A 123 32.69 3.18 -11.33
N CYS A 124 32.94 3.83 -12.49
CA CYS A 124 33.82 5.02 -12.56
C CYS A 124 33.07 6.35 -12.81
N GLY A 125 31.74 6.31 -13.04
CA GLY A 125 30.93 7.50 -13.29
C GLY A 125 31.15 8.16 -14.66
N ARG A 126 32.05 7.63 -15.53
CA ARG A 126 32.30 8.20 -16.85
C ARG A 126 31.05 8.05 -17.74
N GLU A 127 30.72 9.09 -18.49
CA GLU A 127 29.69 9.05 -19.52
C GLU A 127 30.06 8.00 -20.61
N ILE A 128 29.08 7.20 -20.99
CA ILE A 128 29.20 6.17 -22.00
C ILE A 128 28.49 6.65 -23.26
N SER A 129 29.26 6.89 -24.33
CA SER A 129 28.73 7.23 -25.65
C SER A 129 29.07 6.14 -26.67
N SER A 130 28.17 5.85 -27.59
CA SER A 130 28.51 5.08 -28.78
C SER A 130 29.11 6.05 -29.81
N GLN A 131 30.24 5.65 -30.40
CA GLN A 131 30.88 6.43 -31.44
C GLN A 131 30.62 5.79 -32.80
N SER A 132 30.29 6.57 -33.80
CA SER A 132 30.25 6.04 -35.18
C SER A 132 31.68 5.81 -35.69
N VAL A 133 31.81 5.02 -36.75
CA VAL A 133 33.11 4.78 -37.43
C VAL A 133 33.73 6.12 -37.78
N ASP A 134 32.96 7.03 -38.38
CA ASP A 134 33.42 8.36 -38.82
C ASP A 134 33.94 9.17 -37.62
N GLN A 135 33.22 9.18 -36.50
CA GLN A 135 33.66 9.88 -35.27
C GLN A 135 34.95 9.30 -34.70
N ILE A 136 35.15 7.96 -34.79
CA ILE A 136 36.39 7.33 -34.34
C ILE A 136 37.53 7.73 -35.29
N VAL A 137 37.29 7.73 -36.60
CA VAL A 137 38.27 8.14 -37.58
C VAL A 137 38.65 9.60 -37.44
N ASP A 138 37.68 10.50 -37.29
CA ASP A 138 37.94 11.93 -37.05
C ASP A 138 38.77 12.16 -35.80
N ALA A 139 38.43 11.50 -34.67
CA ALA A 139 39.16 11.57 -33.41
C ALA A 139 40.60 11.00 -33.51
N LEU A 140 40.85 10.06 -34.41
CA LEU A 140 42.18 9.56 -34.72
C LEU A 140 42.98 10.49 -35.64
N MET A 141 42.29 11.20 -36.54
CA MET A 141 42.90 12.17 -37.47
C MET A 141 43.24 13.54 -36.78
N GLU A 142 42.71 13.82 -35.58
CA GLU A 142 43.05 14.98 -34.80
C GLU A 142 44.46 14.96 -34.23
N TYR A 143 45.15 13.79 -34.23
CA TYR A 143 46.53 13.68 -33.77
C TYR A 143 47.53 14.22 -34.79
N GLU A 144 48.68 14.69 -34.31
CA GLU A 144 49.71 15.31 -35.12
C GLU A 144 50.18 14.38 -36.30
N GLU A 145 50.40 14.98 -37.43
CA GLU A 145 50.91 14.30 -38.65
C GLU A 145 52.27 13.66 -38.32
N GLY A 146 52.45 12.38 -38.72
CA GLY A 146 53.62 11.59 -38.35
C GLY A 146 53.45 10.69 -37.16
N THR A 147 52.38 10.80 -36.40
CA THR A 147 52.09 9.92 -35.24
C THR A 147 51.89 8.47 -35.71
N LYS A 148 52.59 7.54 -35.07
CA LYS A 148 52.44 6.11 -35.32
C LYS A 148 51.22 5.59 -34.61
N LEU A 149 50.26 5.01 -35.30
CA LEU A 149 49.02 4.42 -34.84
C LEU A 149 49.05 2.91 -35.04
N ILE A 150 48.77 2.16 -33.99
CA ILE A 150 48.47 0.73 -34.08
C ILE A 150 47.02 0.53 -33.71
N LEU A 151 46.22 -0.02 -34.64
CA LEU A 151 44.81 -0.36 -34.35
C LEU A 151 44.72 -1.83 -33.93
N LEU A 152 44.07 -2.08 -32.80
CA LEU A 152 43.98 -3.37 -32.18
C LEU A 152 42.48 -3.69 -31.94
N ALA A 153 42.10 -4.96 -32.14
CA ALA A 153 40.77 -5.47 -31.83
C ALA A 153 40.85 -6.35 -30.53
N PRO A 154 40.31 -5.89 -29.42
CA PRO A 154 40.29 -6.66 -28.18
C PRO A 154 39.32 -7.82 -28.25
N VAL A 155 39.85 -9.09 -28.27
CA VAL A 155 39.02 -10.33 -28.38
C VAL A 155 38.93 -11.08 -27.04
N VAL A 156 39.87 -10.87 -26.12
CA VAL A 156 39.80 -11.38 -24.74
C VAL A 156 40.24 -10.28 -23.78
N ARG A 157 39.48 -10.05 -22.71
CA ARG A 157 39.79 -9.06 -21.68
C ARG A 157 39.66 -9.68 -20.32
N GLY A 158 40.79 -9.88 -19.63
CA GLY A 158 40.87 -10.33 -18.24
C GLY A 158 40.22 -11.71 -17.97
N ARG A 159 40.16 -12.59 -18.97
CA ARG A 159 39.58 -13.95 -18.81
C ARG A 159 40.63 -15.01 -18.61
N LYS A 160 40.35 -15.96 -17.71
CA LYS A 160 41.22 -17.12 -17.50
C LYS A 160 41.03 -18.16 -18.61
N GLY A 161 42.10 -18.81 -19.03
CA GLY A 161 42.05 -19.89 -20.00
C GLY A 161 43.29 -19.94 -20.90
N GLN A 162 43.50 -21.04 -21.61
CA GLN A 162 44.61 -21.21 -22.58
C GLN A 162 44.32 -20.60 -23.94
N HIS A 163 43.07 -20.31 -24.24
CA HIS A 163 42.53 -19.66 -25.46
C HIS A 163 43.04 -20.23 -26.80
N GLU A 164 43.49 -21.50 -26.82
CA GLU A 164 44.08 -22.17 -28.03
C GLU A 164 43.16 -22.10 -29.24
N LYS A 165 41.82 -22.42 -29.05
CA LYS A 165 40.87 -22.38 -30.16
C LYS A 165 40.70 -20.98 -30.78
N LEU A 166 40.82 -19.94 -29.97
CA LEU A 166 40.78 -18.56 -30.41
C LEU A 166 42.01 -18.19 -31.20
N ILE A 167 43.19 -18.53 -30.71
CA ILE A 167 44.47 -18.30 -31.36
C ILE A 167 44.49 -19.02 -32.71
N ASP A 168 43.97 -20.27 -32.80
CA ASP A 168 43.85 -21.01 -34.05
C ASP A 168 42.83 -20.40 -35.01
N ARG A 169 41.77 -19.78 -34.49
CA ARG A 169 40.82 -19.03 -35.32
C ARG A 169 41.52 -17.83 -35.93
N ILE A 170 42.17 -17.00 -35.13
CA ILE A 170 42.87 -15.79 -35.57
C ILE A 170 43.89 -16.13 -36.66
N ARG A 171 44.64 -17.24 -36.49
CA ARG A 171 45.62 -17.74 -37.49
C ARG A 171 44.95 -18.11 -38.83
N ARG A 172 43.80 -18.79 -38.75
CA ARG A 172 43.05 -19.21 -39.97
C ARG A 172 42.45 -18.03 -40.71
N GLU A 173 42.07 -16.98 -40.02
CA GLU A 173 41.49 -15.77 -40.61
C GLU A 173 42.56 -14.87 -41.24
N GLY A 174 43.85 -15.26 -41.12
CA GLY A 174 44.96 -14.63 -41.87
C GLY A 174 45.63 -13.46 -41.09
N PHE A 175 45.27 -13.24 -39.84
CA PHE A 175 45.96 -12.23 -39.02
C PHE A 175 47.39 -12.70 -38.69
N THR A 176 48.37 -11.81 -38.82
CA THR A 176 49.79 -12.14 -38.65
C THR A 176 50.30 -11.85 -37.28
N ARG A 177 49.67 -10.97 -36.49
CA ARG A 177 50.14 -10.50 -35.20
C ARG A 177 49.05 -10.37 -34.19
N VAL A 178 49.36 -10.75 -32.95
CA VAL A 178 48.49 -10.53 -31.79
C VAL A 178 49.31 -9.89 -30.66
N ARG A 179 48.62 -9.10 -29.82
CA ARG A 179 49.20 -8.61 -28.60
C ARG A 179 48.55 -9.38 -27.43
N ILE A 180 49.40 -9.98 -26.59
CA ILE A 180 48.94 -10.78 -25.46
C ILE A 180 49.63 -10.22 -24.19
N ASP A 181 48.79 -9.80 -23.21
CA ASP A 181 49.23 -9.21 -21.95
C ASP A 181 50.25 -8.04 -22.14
N GLY A 182 50.08 -7.29 -23.24
CA GLY A 182 50.92 -6.14 -23.59
C GLY A 182 52.09 -6.47 -24.53
N GLU A 183 52.43 -7.74 -24.74
CA GLU A 183 53.53 -8.16 -25.60
C GLU A 183 53.06 -8.58 -26.99
N LEU A 184 53.81 -8.25 -28.03
CA LEU A 184 53.47 -8.52 -29.44
C LEU A 184 54.05 -9.85 -29.87
N TYR A 185 53.21 -10.77 -30.36
CA TYR A 185 53.57 -12.07 -30.87
C TYR A 185 53.32 -12.18 -32.39
N GLN A 186 54.17 -12.89 -33.11
CA GLN A 186 53.93 -13.28 -34.51
C GLN A 186 53.27 -14.67 -34.50
N ILE A 187 51.97 -14.71 -34.82
CA ILE A 187 51.12 -15.87 -34.58
C ILE A 187 51.51 -17.09 -35.42
N ASN A 188 52.25 -16.88 -36.54
CA ASN A 188 52.69 -17.93 -37.46
C ASN A 188 54.08 -18.44 -37.17
N GLU A 189 54.91 -17.69 -36.42
CA GLU A 189 56.31 -17.98 -36.17
C GLU A 189 56.56 -18.45 -34.75
N GLU A 190 55.66 -18.13 -33.81
CA GLU A 190 55.83 -18.38 -32.39
C GLU A 190 54.76 -19.35 -31.87
N GLU A 191 55.17 -20.32 -31.04
CA GLU A 191 54.26 -21.19 -30.31
C GLU A 191 53.75 -20.50 -29.08
N ILE A 192 52.50 -20.03 -29.09
CA ILE A 192 51.87 -19.30 -28.00
C ILE A 192 51.22 -20.27 -27.00
N LYS A 193 51.82 -20.38 -25.79
CA LYS A 193 51.26 -21.17 -24.67
C LYS A 193 50.88 -20.30 -23.52
N LEU A 194 49.56 -20.25 -23.23
CA LEU A 194 49.01 -19.43 -22.14
C LEU A 194 48.68 -20.30 -20.93
N GLU A 195 48.89 -19.74 -19.74
CA GLU A 195 48.60 -20.43 -18.48
C GLU A 195 47.11 -20.43 -18.19
N LYS A 196 46.53 -21.62 -17.93
CA LYS A 196 45.10 -21.83 -17.73
C LYS A 196 44.50 -20.99 -16.57
N ASN A 197 45.31 -20.75 -15.52
CA ASN A 197 44.82 -20.13 -14.28
C ASN A 197 45.01 -18.60 -14.24
N ASN A 198 45.78 -18.04 -15.16
CA ASN A 198 46.01 -16.62 -15.27
C ASN A 198 44.96 -15.93 -16.10
N LYS A 199 44.74 -14.66 -15.80
CA LYS A 199 43.84 -13.80 -16.61
C LYS A 199 44.67 -13.23 -17.76
N HIS A 200 44.18 -13.38 -18.98
CA HIS A 200 44.86 -12.90 -20.17
C HIS A 200 44.04 -11.82 -20.89
N ASN A 201 44.70 -10.87 -21.52
CA ASN A 201 44.17 -9.95 -22.51
C ASN A 201 44.77 -10.32 -23.87
N ILE A 202 43.92 -10.48 -24.89
CA ILE A 202 44.34 -10.81 -26.26
C ILE A 202 43.72 -9.82 -27.21
N GLU A 203 44.56 -9.10 -27.92
CA GLU A 203 44.15 -8.13 -28.98
C GLU A 203 44.77 -8.54 -30.32
N ILE A 204 43.90 -8.51 -31.36
CA ILE A 204 44.38 -8.71 -32.74
C ILE A 204 44.95 -7.39 -33.25
N VAL A 205 46.16 -7.41 -33.81
CA VAL A 205 46.75 -6.23 -34.48
C VAL A 205 46.13 -6.16 -35.90
N ILE A 206 45.29 -5.16 -36.11
CA ILE A 206 44.56 -4.97 -37.35
C ILE A 206 45.44 -4.26 -38.39
N ASP A 207 45.96 -3.10 -38.02
CA ASP A 207 46.84 -2.34 -38.94
C ASP A 207 47.86 -1.48 -38.13
N ARG A 208 48.97 -1.11 -38.79
CA ARG A 208 49.98 -0.16 -38.31
C ARG A 208 50.12 0.97 -39.31
N ILE A 209 49.63 2.14 -38.93
CA ILE A 209 49.50 3.27 -39.82
C ILE A 209 50.32 4.44 -39.27
N VAL A 210 50.80 5.29 -40.15
CA VAL A 210 51.33 6.61 -39.76
C VAL A 210 50.30 7.64 -40.15
N ILE A 211 49.82 8.43 -39.19
CA ILE A 211 48.81 9.46 -39.49
C ILE A 211 49.41 10.49 -40.45
N LYS A 212 48.81 10.63 -41.62
CA LYS A 212 49.13 11.59 -42.67
C LYS A 212 47.87 12.01 -43.38
N ASP A 213 47.94 13.19 -43.99
CA ASP A 213 46.86 13.65 -44.87
C ASP A 213 46.60 12.67 -45.99
N GLY A 214 45.32 12.34 -46.29
CA GLY A 214 44.92 11.33 -47.29
C GLY A 214 44.90 9.86 -46.83
N GLN A 215 45.18 9.53 -45.54
CA GLN A 215 45.10 8.18 -44.99
C GLN A 215 43.72 7.83 -44.41
N GLN A 216 42.75 8.75 -44.47
CA GLN A 216 41.43 8.58 -43.83
C GLN A 216 40.69 7.31 -44.28
N GLY A 217 40.71 6.97 -45.59
CA GLY A 217 40.08 5.75 -46.08
C GLY A 217 40.68 4.47 -45.50
N ARG A 218 42.04 4.39 -45.41
CA ARG A 218 42.73 3.23 -44.84
C ARG A 218 42.44 3.10 -43.32
N ILE A 219 42.40 4.23 -42.61
CA ILE A 219 42.06 4.22 -41.18
C ILE A 219 40.61 3.78 -41.01
N SER A 220 39.67 4.21 -41.86
CA SER A 220 38.27 3.79 -41.84
C SER A 220 38.12 2.29 -42.04
N GLU A 221 38.74 1.69 -43.06
CA GLU A 221 38.75 0.26 -43.30
C GLU A 221 39.32 -0.54 -42.13
N ALA A 222 40.43 -0.05 -41.52
CA ALA A 222 41.04 -0.70 -40.38
C ALA A 222 40.20 -0.59 -39.12
N VAL A 223 39.50 0.54 -38.91
CA VAL A 223 38.57 0.74 -37.77
C VAL A 223 37.34 -0.17 -37.97
N GLU A 224 36.75 -0.27 -39.17
CA GLU A 224 35.63 -1.18 -39.43
C GLU A 224 36.00 -2.65 -39.17
N LEU A 225 37.19 -3.06 -39.60
CA LEU A 225 37.69 -4.42 -39.35
C LEU A 225 37.93 -4.64 -37.83
N ALA A 226 38.50 -3.66 -37.15
CA ALA A 226 38.73 -3.72 -35.71
C ALA A 226 37.41 -3.81 -34.91
N ILE A 227 36.37 -3.07 -35.32
CA ILE A 227 35.04 -3.11 -34.75
C ILE A 227 34.42 -4.49 -34.93
N LYS A 228 34.55 -5.07 -36.13
CA LYS A 228 34.01 -6.39 -36.42
C LYS A 228 34.65 -7.48 -35.57
N GLU A 229 35.98 -7.54 -35.49
CA GLU A 229 36.70 -8.56 -34.73
C GLU A 229 36.66 -8.32 -33.21
N GLY A 230 36.68 -7.05 -32.75
CA GLY A 230 36.61 -6.65 -31.38
C GLY A 230 35.18 -6.53 -30.84
N GLU A 231 34.16 -7.07 -31.55
CA GLU A 231 32.74 -7.02 -31.15
C GLU A 231 32.24 -5.61 -30.77
N GLY A 232 32.69 -4.59 -31.51
CA GLY A 232 32.32 -3.20 -31.32
C GLY A 232 33.35 -2.37 -30.56
N LEU A 233 34.49 -2.94 -30.13
CA LEU A 233 35.58 -2.27 -29.48
C LEU A 233 36.79 -2.12 -30.39
N VAL A 234 37.43 -0.96 -30.29
CA VAL A 234 38.69 -0.66 -31.00
C VAL A 234 39.68 -0.06 -30.02
N LEU A 235 40.88 -0.57 -29.95
CA LEU A 235 41.98 -0.01 -29.14
C LEU A 235 42.99 0.62 -30.07
N ALA A 236 43.19 1.92 -29.92
CA ALA A 236 44.24 2.66 -30.64
C ALA A 236 45.43 2.90 -29.72
N GLN A 237 46.57 2.42 -30.13
CA GLN A 237 47.86 2.71 -29.50
C GLN A 237 48.58 3.77 -30.33
N LEU A 238 48.86 4.90 -29.71
CA LEU A 238 49.48 6.07 -30.31
C LEU A 238 50.91 6.23 -29.84
N GLY A 239 51.86 6.31 -30.75
CA GLY A 239 53.28 6.33 -30.45
C GLY A 239 53.95 4.97 -30.36
N THR A 240 55.22 4.91 -30.02
CA THR A 240 56.00 3.69 -29.87
C THR A 240 56.90 3.77 -28.61
N GLY A 241 57.05 2.64 -27.87
CA GLY A 241 57.89 2.56 -26.66
C GLY A 241 57.12 2.96 -25.39
N GLU A 242 57.90 3.37 -24.35
CA GLU A 242 57.33 3.68 -23.02
C GLU A 242 56.38 4.89 -22.99
N ASP A 243 56.46 5.80 -23.98
CA ASP A 243 55.60 6.97 -24.11
C ASP A 243 54.35 6.71 -24.94
N SER A 244 53.98 5.45 -25.28
CA SER A 244 52.77 5.15 -26.05
C SER A 244 51.54 5.40 -25.22
N LYS A 245 50.58 6.13 -25.80
CA LYS A 245 49.24 6.36 -25.20
C LYS A 245 48.22 5.42 -25.84
N GLU A 246 47.44 4.77 -25.00
CA GLU A 246 46.33 3.94 -25.47
C GLU A 246 44.99 4.68 -25.30
N ARG A 247 44.16 4.58 -26.33
CA ARG A 247 42.79 5.11 -26.30
C ARG A 247 41.83 4.04 -26.83
N MET A 248 40.84 3.70 -26.03
CA MET A 248 39.81 2.74 -26.44
C MET A 248 38.57 3.50 -26.96
N PHE A 249 38.04 3.01 -28.05
CA PHE A 249 36.81 3.48 -28.70
C PHE A 249 35.78 2.36 -28.68
N SER A 250 34.49 2.72 -28.66
CA SER A 250 33.41 1.76 -28.67
C SER A 250 32.26 2.21 -29.56
N THR A 251 31.78 1.31 -30.42
CA THR A 251 30.54 1.52 -31.18
C THR A 251 29.32 1.05 -30.42
N LYS A 252 29.49 0.35 -29.28
CA LYS A 252 28.44 -0.03 -28.35
C LYS A 252 28.44 0.92 -27.15
N LEU A 253 27.31 1.06 -26.47
CA LEU A 253 27.21 1.76 -25.20
C LEU A 253 27.95 0.98 -24.10
N ALA A 254 29.27 1.06 -24.08
CA ALA A 254 30.10 0.35 -23.12
C ALA A 254 31.22 1.24 -22.58
N CYS A 255 31.49 1.11 -21.27
CA CYS A 255 32.64 1.79 -20.66
C CYS A 255 33.93 1.18 -21.19
N PRO A 256 34.84 2.00 -21.75
CA PRO A 256 36.11 1.51 -22.28
C PRO A 256 36.97 0.87 -21.19
N ASP A 257 36.95 1.42 -19.97
CA ASP A 257 37.84 0.98 -18.89
C ASP A 257 37.38 -0.32 -18.21
N HIS A 258 36.05 -0.50 -18.07
CA HIS A 258 35.49 -1.64 -17.33
C HIS A 258 34.80 -2.69 -18.24
N GLY A 259 34.58 -2.38 -19.51
CA GLY A 259 33.89 -3.29 -20.46
C GLY A 259 32.41 -3.52 -20.12
N ILE A 260 31.85 -2.70 -19.24
CA ILE A 260 30.46 -2.77 -18.84
C ILE A 260 29.64 -1.98 -19.86
N GLY A 261 28.80 -2.70 -20.60
CA GLY A 261 27.88 -2.11 -21.57
C GLY A 261 26.45 -2.13 -21.05
N ILE A 262 25.71 -1.11 -21.43
CA ILE A 262 24.25 -1.17 -21.39
C ILE A 262 23.83 -1.67 -22.76
N GLU A 263 23.10 -2.83 -22.80
CA GLU A 263 22.38 -3.21 -24.00
C GLU A 263 21.47 -2.05 -24.39
N GLU A 264 20.74 -2.03 -25.45
CA GLU A 264 19.94 -0.89 -25.89
C GLU A 264 19.12 -0.23 -24.77
N LEU A 265 19.09 1.13 -24.75
CA LEU A 265 18.23 1.90 -23.83
C LEU A 265 16.77 1.81 -24.30
N GLU A 266 16.08 0.77 -23.89
CA GLU A 266 14.66 0.57 -24.17
C GLU A 266 13.80 0.87 -22.92
N PRO A 267 12.50 1.21 -23.07
CA PRO A 267 11.63 1.44 -21.91
C PRO A 267 11.52 0.25 -20.95
N ARG A 268 11.71 -1.00 -21.46
CA ARG A 268 11.73 -2.21 -20.61
C ARG A 268 12.94 -2.27 -19.68
N THR A 269 14.06 -1.67 -20.06
CA THR A 269 15.30 -1.60 -19.26
C THR A 269 15.09 -0.79 -17.97
N PHE A 270 14.20 0.22 -17.99
CA PHE A 270 13.87 1.05 -16.86
C PHE A 270 12.68 0.54 -16.03
N SER A 271 12.19 -0.67 -16.31
CA SER A 271 11.08 -1.27 -15.59
C SER A 271 11.57 -2.22 -14.49
N PHE A 272 11.22 -1.94 -13.26
CA PHE A 272 11.46 -2.86 -12.14
C PHE A 272 10.52 -4.09 -12.13
N ASN A 273 9.49 -4.11 -12.99
CA ASN A 273 8.62 -5.26 -13.21
C ASN A 273 9.12 -6.19 -14.32
N ASN A 274 10.21 -5.82 -14.99
CA ASN A 274 10.79 -6.59 -16.07
C ASN A 274 12.18 -7.11 -15.67
N PRO A 275 12.54 -8.37 -15.92
CA PRO A 275 13.84 -8.94 -15.57
C PRO A 275 15.05 -8.19 -16.14
N PHE A 276 14.90 -7.47 -17.24
CA PHE A 276 15.98 -6.65 -17.84
C PHE A 276 16.38 -5.48 -16.96
N GLY A 277 15.44 -4.83 -16.27
CA GLY A 277 15.70 -3.68 -15.41
C GLY A 277 15.71 -3.99 -13.93
N ALA A 278 14.99 -5.02 -13.50
CA ALA A 278 14.80 -5.35 -12.09
C ALA A 278 16.11 -5.77 -11.39
N CYS A 279 16.29 -5.32 -10.16
CA CYS A 279 17.35 -5.82 -9.29
C CYS A 279 17.24 -7.36 -9.13
N PRO A 280 18.29 -8.14 -9.44
CA PRO A 280 18.23 -9.60 -9.44
C PRO A 280 18.04 -10.20 -8.02
N VAL A 281 18.40 -9.47 -6.96
CA VAL A 281 18.30 -9.94 -5.58
C VAL A 281 16.86 -9.83 -5.05
N CYS A 282 16.21 -8.69 -5.23
CA CYS A 282 14.82 -8.47 -4.76
C CYS A 282 13.77 -8.61 -5.87
N ASN A 283 14.15 -8.95 -7.10
CA ASN A 283 13.25 -9.04 -8.25
C ASN A 283 12.36 -7.80 -8.44
N GLY A 284 12.93 -6.61 -8.23
CA GLY A 284 12.24 -5.34 -8.42
C GLY A 284 11.31 -4.92 -7.28
N ILE A 285 11.30 -5.64 -6.16
CA ILE A 285 10.45 -5.30 -5.00
C ILE A 285 11.06 -4.15 -4.18
N GLY A 286 12.40 -4.06 -4.11
CA GLY A 286 13.13 -3.03 -3.37
C GLY A 286 13.43 -3.41 -1.92
N PHE A 287 12.79 -4.43 -1.38
CA PHE A 287 13.00 -4.92 -0.03
C PHE A 287 13.04 -6.44 0.03
N THR A 288 13.53 -6.97 1.12
CA THR A 288 13.58 -8.40 1.44
C THR A 288 12.95 -8.62 2.81
N GLU A 289 12.18 -9.69 2.93
CA GLU A 289 11.62 -10.11 4.21
C GLU A 289 12.59 -11.08 4.87
N LYS A 290 13.03 -10.77 6.08
CA LYS A 290 13.92 -11.60 6.90
C LYS A 290 13.23 -11.93 8.22
N VAL A 291 13.58 -13.05 8.81
CA VAL A 291 13.07 -13.44 10.13
C VAL A 291 13.65 -12.52 11.20
N ASP A 292 12.80 -11.98 12.07
CA ASP A 292 13.22 -11.29 13.29
C ASP A 292 13.57 -12.32 14.37
N GLU A 293 14.86 -12.49 14.61
CA GLU A 293 15.36 -13.43 15.60
C GLU A 293 14.83 -13.12 17.01
N LYS A 294 14.78 -11.85 17.39
CA LYS A 294 14.30 -11.43 18.72
C LYS A 294 12.81 -11.70 18.90
N ALA A 295 12.03 -11.65 17.82
CA ALA A 295 10.61 -11.96 17.86
C ALA A 295 10.33 -13.47 17.93
N ILE A 296 11.16 -14.30 17.29
CA ILE A 296 10.91 -15.74 17.17
C ILE A 296 11.63 -16.59 18.21
N ILE A 297 12.78 -16.11 18.70
CA ILE A 297 13.60 -16.79 19.73
C ILE A 297 13.36 -16.14 21.09
N LYS A 298 13.13 -16.96 22.10
CA LYS A 298 13.02 -16.50 23.49
C LYS A 298 14.41 -16.56 24.14
N GLU A 299 15.15 -15.48 24.05
CA GLU A 299 16.58 -15.44 24.42
C GLU A 299 16.83 -15.75 25.90
N ASP A 300 15.90 -15.46 26.81
CA ASP A 300 16.01 -15.68 28.26
C ASP A 300 15.69 -17.15 28.67
N GLU A 301 15.07 -17.94 27.78
CA GLU A 301 14.77 -19.34 28.00
C GLU A 301 15.91 -20.22 27.44
N SER A 302 16.16 -21.39 28.06
CA SER A 302 17.05 -22.40 27.48
C SER A 302 16.36 -23.15 26.33
N ILE A 303 17.13 -23.88 25.51
CA ILE A 303 16.56 -24.71 24.43
C ILE A 303 15.63 -25.79 24.99
N GLU A 304 15.93 -26.37 26.17
CA GLU A 304 15.08 -27.32 26.87
C GLU A 304 13.78 -26.70 27.38
N GLU A 305 13.83 -25.46 27.89
CA GLU A 305 12.65 -24.72 28.37
C GLU A 305 11.77 -24.19 27.22
N GLY A 306 12.26 -24.20 26.00
CA GLY A 306 11.48 -23.84 24.82
C GLY A 306 11.91 -22.56 24.11
N ALA A 307 13.15 -22.12 24.21
CA ALA A 307 13.70 -20.97 23.47
C ALA A 307 13.35 -20.98 21.99
N LEU A 308 13.33 -22.17 21.36
CA LEU A 308 13.01 -22.39 19.95
C LEU A 308 11.57 -22.87 19.69
N SER A 309 10.69 -22.84 20.70
CA SER A 309 9.34 -23.42 20.62
C SER A 309 8.50 -22.79 19.48
N ARG A 310 8.67 -21.49 19.20
CA ARG A 310 7.99 -20.79 18.11
C ARG A 310 8.45 -21.28 16.74
N ILE A 311 9.73 -21.59 16.57
CA ILE A 311 10.28 -22.15 15.34
C ILE A 311 9.74 -23.56 15.12
N PHE A 312 9.77 -24.40 16.15
CA PHE A 312 9.30 -25.79 16.06
C PHE A 312 7.79 -25.91 15.83
N ALA A 313 6.99 -24.95 16.28
CA ALA A 313 5.55 -24.92 15.99
C ALA A 313 5.22 -24.92 14.49
N THR A 314 6.17 -24.52 13.62
CA THR A 314 6.01 -24.53 12.16
C THR A 314 6.49 -25.79 11.48
N MET A 315 7.23 -26.68 12.18
CA MET A 315 7.97 -27.77 11.57
C MET A 315 7.26 -29.10 11.68
N GLN A 316 7.10 -29.79 10.54
CA GLN A 316 6.47 -31.13 10.49
C GLN A 316 7.39 -32.25 10.99
N PHE A 317 8.70 -32.06 10.96
CA PHE A 317 9.71 -33.07 11.29
C PHE A 317 10.61 -32.63 12.45
N THR A 318 10.02 -32.34 13.59
CA THR A 318 10.75 -31.90 14.80
C THR A 318 11.88 -32.86 15.23
N LYS A 319 11.70 -34.17 15.05
CA LYS A 319 12.72 -35.20 15.39
C LYS A 319 14.04 -34.99 14.66
N TYR A 320 14.00 -34.69 13.34
CA TYR A 320 15.20 -34.42 12.55
C TYR A 320 15.99 -33.21 13.10
N TYR A 321 15.30 -32.14 13.43
CA TYR A 321 15.97 -30.97 13.97
C TYR A 321 16.56 -31.17 15.35
N TRP A 322 15.87 -31.97 16.19
CA TRP A 322 16.44 -32.37 17.49
C TRP A 322 17.69 -33.23 17.34
N ASP A 323 17.76 -34.14 16.38
CA ASP A 323 18.95 -34.95 16.11
C ASP A 323 20.12 -34.06 15.64
N VAL A 324 19.84 -33.06 14.78
CA VAL A 324 20.87 -32.06 14.37
C VAL A 324 21.33 -31.21 15.55
N ILE A 325 20.42 -30.74 16.41
CA ILE A 325 20.76 -29.96 17.61
C ILE A 325 21.70 -30.78 18.51
N ARG A 326 21.40 -32.06 18.77
CA ARG A 326 22.27 -32.94 19.59
C ARG A 326 23.69 -33.04 19.02
N ILE A 327 23.81 -33.22 17.71
CA ILE A 327 25.12 -33.26 17.05
C ILE A 327 25.90 -31.94 17.23
N LEU A 328 25.22 -30.81 17.04
CA LEU A 328 25.83 -29.49 17.24
C LEU A 328 26.22 -29.28 18.71
N VAL A 329 25.39 -29.71 19.66
CA VAL A 329 25.67 -29.69 21.10
C VAL A 329 26.96 -30.48 21.45
N GLU A 330 27.08 -31.72 20.95
CA GLU A 330 28.24 -32.56 21.16
C GLU A 330 29.50 -31.91 20.54
N MET A 331 29.38 -31.34 19.34
CA MET A 331 30.49 -30.71 18.64
C MET A 331 31.02 -29.46 19.34
N HIS A 332 30.11 -28.65 19.88
CA HIS A 332 30.44 -27.37 20.54
C HIS A 332 30.57 -27.51 22.07
N LYS A 333 30.28 -28.68 22.61
CA LYS A 333 30.29 -28.98 24.07
C LYS A 333 29.43 -28.01 24.85
N VAL A 334 28.21 -27.78 24.40
CA VAL A 334 27.23 -26.86 24.95
C VAL A 334 26.26 -27.60 25.84
N ASP A 335 25.77 -26.94 26.89
CA ASP A 335 24.67 -27.45 27.73
C ASP A 335 23.36 -26.82 27.28
N LEU A 336 22.36 -27.67 26.99
CA LEU A 336 21.01 -27.26 26.51
C LEU A 336 20.20 -26.54 27.59
N SER A 337 20.57 -26.67 28.88
CA SER A 337 19.95 -25.95 29.98
C SER A 337 20.40 -24.48 30.12
N THR A 338 21.45 -24.09 29.36
CA THR A 338 21.93 -22.72 29.34
C THR A 338 20.94 -21.80 28.60
N PRO A 339 20.59 -20.60 29.14
CA PRO A 339 19.77 -19.62 28.42
C PRO A 339 20.33 -19.32 27.04
N PHE A 340 19.46 -19.17 26.03
CA PHE A 340 19.88 -19.03 24.63
C PHE A 340 20.82 -17.85 24.41
N LYS A 341 20.59 -16.71 25.11
CA LYS A 341 21.46 -15.53 25.06
C LYS A 341 22.92 -15.82 25.42
N ASP A 342 23.15 -16.76 26.38
CA ASP A 342 24.47 -17.06 26.94
C ASP A 342 25.20 -18.16 26.18
N LEU A 343 24.57 -18.79 25.19
CA LEU A 343 25.20 -19.83 24.34
C LEU A 343 26.31 -19.24 23.46
N PRO A 344 27.37 -20.04 23.15
CA PRO A 344 28.47 -19.59 22.29
C PRO A 344 28.00 -19.13 20.93
N LYS A 345 28.50 -17.96 20.46
CA LYS A 345 28.10 -17.36 19.18
C LYS A 345 28.23 -18.34 18.00
N LYS A 346 29.35 -19.12 17.94
CA LYS A 346 29.55 -20.07 16.85
C LYS A 346 28.51 -21.19 16.81
N PHE A 347 28.06 -21.64 17.97
CA PHE A 347 26.94 -22.60 18.06
C PHE A 347 25.63 -21.99 17.57
N LYS A 348 25.32 -20.78 18.02
CA LYS A 348 24.14 -20.04 17.57
C LYS A 348 24.13 -19.82 16.06
N ASP A 349 25.26 -19.36 15.50
CA ASP A 349 25.39 -19.10 14.07
C ASP A 349 25.15 -20.38 13.24
N GLU A 350 25.76 -21.50 13.62
CA GLU A 350 25.58 -22.78 12.92
C GLU A 350 24.15 -23.33 13.07
N LEU A 351 23.54 -23.17 14.23
CA LEU A 351 22.18 -23.59 14.49
C LEU A 351 21.16 -22.76 13.69
N LEU A 352 21.35 -21.48 13.65
CA LEU A 352 20.41 -20.55 13.02
C LEU A 352 20.62 -20.43 11.50
N TYR A 353 21.88 -20.33 11.06
CA TYR A 353 22.24 -20.04 9.66
C TYR A 353 22.90 -21.18 8.91
N GLY A 354 23.18 -22.28 9.59
CA GLY A 354 23.64 -23.51 8.96
C GLY A 354 25.16 -23.75 9.03
N THR A 355 25.55 -24.94 8.60
CA THR A 355 26.94 -25.43 8.70
C THR A 355 27.80 -25.14 7.48
N GLY A 356 27.30 -24.36 6.51
CA GLY A 356 27.95 -24.08 5.23
C GLY A 356 28.25 -25.40 4.47
N ASP A 357 29.46 -25.56 4.00
CA ASP A 357 29.88 -26.78 3.25
C ASP A 357 30.15 -28.00 4.15
N ARG A 358 30.13 -27.81 5.48
CA ARG A 358 30.40 -28.90 6.42
C ARG A 358 29.19 -29.84 6.52
N LYS A 359 29.40 -31.11 6.20
CA LYS A 359 28.39 -32.17 6.30
C LYS A 359 28.31 -32.71 7.72
N LEU A 360 27.09 -32.83 8.23
CA LEU A 360 26.77 -33.52 9.48
C LEU A 360 26.40 -34.97 9.19
N LYS A 361 26.87 -35.91 10.02
CA LYS A 361 26.48 -37.33 9.98
C LYS A 361 25.36 -37.54 11.00
N TYR A 362 24.21 -37.98 10.55
CA TYR A 362 23.04 -38.26 11.42
C TYR A 362 22.34 -39.55 11.03
N GLU A 363 21.67 -40.17 12.00
CA GLU A 363 20.91 -41.39 11.82
C GLU A 363 19.42 -41.09 11.67
N LEU A 364 18.87 -41.42 10.52
CA LEU A 364 17.40 -41.36 10.30
C LEU A 364 16.80 -42.73 10.56
N THR A 365 15.96 -42.81 11.60
CA THR A 365 15.15 -44.00 11.84
C THR A 365 13.84 -43.85 11.08
N SER A 366 13.60 -44.71 10.06
CA SER A 366 12.36 -44.73 9.34
C SER A 366 11.21 -45.17 10.25
N ASN A 367 9.93 -44.82 9.88
CA ASN A 367 8.73 -45.26 10.60
C ASN A 367 8.61 -46.80 10.73
N ARG A 368 9.46 -47.56 10.02
CA ARG A 368 9.56 -49.03 10.07
C ARG A 368 10.81 -49.52 10.86
N GLY A 369 11.46 -48.67 11.64
CA GLY A 369 12.60 -49.02 12.49
C GLY A 369 13.94 -49.22 11.77
N LYS A 370 14.06 -48.99 10.46
CA LYS A 370 15.37 -49.04 9.75
C LYS A 370 16.14 -47.76 10.00
N VAL A 371 17.34 -47.88 10.55
CA VAL A 371 18.32 -46.82 10.74
C VAL A 371 19.12 -46.66 9.45
N GLN A 372 19.17 -45.46 8.89
CA GLN A 372 20.01 -45.09 7.76
C GLN A 372 20.94 -43.96 8.16
N GLN A 373 22.24 -44.12 8.01
CA GLN A 373 23.22 -43.05 8.15
C GLN A 373 23.17 -42.17 6.92
N ARG A 374 23.06 -40.88 7.12
CA ARG A 374 23.11 -39.84 6.06
C ARG A 374 24.13 -38.78 6.41
N GLU A 375 24.78 -38.27 5.38
CA GLU A 375 25.64 -37.08 5.44
C GLU A 375 24.97 -35.96 4.65
N HIS A 376 24.63 -34.87 5.30
CA HIS A 376 24.08 -33.69 4.63
C HIS A 376 24.54 -32.40 5.32
N THR A 377 24.62 -31.34 4.57
CA THR A 377 24.81 -30.00 5.12
C THR A 377 23.51 -29.52 5.78
N PHE A 378 23.60 -28.88 6.93
CA PHE A 378 22.47 -28.30 7.61
C PHE A 378 22.28 -26.85 7.15
N GLU A 379 21.11 -26.50 6.63
CA GLU A 379 20.83 -25.16 6.10
C GLU A 379 20.58 -24.09 7.17
N GLY A 380 20.36 -24.48 8.43
CA GLY A 380 20.01 -23.57 9.53
C GLY A 380 18.50 -23.36 9.72
N LEU A 381 18.10 -23.11 10.97
CA LEU A 381 16.67 -22.98 11.33
C LEU A 381 16.02 -21.73 10.71
N ILE A 382 16.71 -20.60 10.72
CA ILE A 382 16.21 -19.31 10.17
C ILE A 382 16.12 -19.39 8.65
N VAL A 383 17.19 -19.88 7.99
CA VAL A 383 17.24 -20.02 6.53
C VAL A 383 16.14 -20.95 6.03
N ASN A 384 15.93 -22.08 6.74
CA ASN A 384 14.80 -22.99 6.46
C ASN A 384 13.45 -22.29 6.57
N LEU A 385 13.25 -21.51 7.64
CA LEU A 385 11.99 -20.79 7.86
C LEU A 385 11.72 -19.77 6.76
N GLU A 386 12.73 -18.96 6.38
CA GLU A 386 12.64 -17.99 5.30
C GLU A 386 12.34 -18.64 3.94
N ARG A 387 13.00 -19.75 3.63
CA ARG A 387 12.72 -20.53 2.41
C ARG A 387 11.29 -21.04 2.40
N ARG A 388 10.85 -21.66 3.51
CA ARG A 388 9.47 -22.17 3.64
C ARG A 388 8.42 -21.08 3.56
N TYR A 389 8.68 -19.90 4.11
CA TYR A 389 7.79 -18.74 3.98
C TYR A 389 7.61 -18.35 2.52
N ARG A 390 8.71 -18.30 1.75
CA ARG A 390 8.67 -17.98 0.32
C ARG A 390 7.95 -19.05 -0.52
N GLU A 391 8.16 -20.33 -0.22
CA GLU A 391 7.64 -21.46 -0.99
C GLU A 391 6.23 -21.90 -0.57
N SER A 392 5.73 -21.47 0.59
CA SER A 392 4.42 -21.90 1.10
C SER A 392 3.27 -21.37 0.24
N ASN A 393 2.32 -22.27 -0.08
CA ASN A 393 1.04 -21.91 -0.70
C ASN A 393 -0.11 -21.79 0.32
N SER A 394 0.16 -21.96 1.62
CA SER A 394 -0.83 -21.89 2.68
C SER A 394 -0.89 -20.46 3.26
N ASP A 395 -2.02 -19.78 3.07
CA ASP A 395 -2.24 -18.42 3.60
C ASP A 395 -2.16 -18.37 5.14
N LEU A 396 -2.69 -19.39 5.84
CA LEU A 396 -2.60 -19.49 7.30
C LEU A 396 -1.16 -19.60 7.78
N MET A 397 -0.34 -20.39 7.09
CA MET A 397 1.08 -20.55 7.43
C MET A 397 1.87 -19.27 7.15
N LYS A 398 1.61 -18.60 6.01
CA LYS A 398 2.20 -17.29 5.70
C LYS A 398 1.79 -16.24 6.70
N GLU A 399 0.53 -16.18 7.10
CA GLU A 399 0.04 -15.23 8.10
C GLU A 399 0.70 -15.47 9.47
N TRP A 400 0.86 -16.73 9.86
CA TRP A 400 1.53 -17.06 11.12
C TRP A 400 3.01 -16.73 11.09
N MET A 401 3.75 -17.16 10.06
CA MET A 401 5.18 -16.85 9.88
C MET A 401 5.42 -15.35 9.69
N GLY A 402 4.52 -14.67 8.98
CA GLY A 402 4.60 -13.23 8.72
C GLY A 402 4.65 -12.36 9.99
N LYS A 403 4.13 -12.86 11.12
CA LYS A 403 4.24 -12.17 12.43
C LYS A 403 5.68 -12.05 12.95
N PHE A 404 6.58 -12.86 12.43
CA PHE A 404 7.99 -12.90 12.81
C PHE A 404 8.91 -12.43 11.69
N MET A 405 8.35 -11.90 10.60
CA MET A 405 9.12 -11.35 9.48
C MET A 405 9.26 -9.85 9.64
N THR A 406 10.45 -9.34 9.36
CA THR A 406 10.72 -7.91 9.26
C THR A 406 11.14 -7.56 7.84
N VAL A 407 10.74 -6.37 7.41
CA VAL A 407 11.03 -5.86 6.08
C VAL A 407 12.30 -5.03 6.12
N HIS A 408 13.30 -5.42 5.34
CA HIS A 408 14.57 -4.72 5.23
C HIS A 408 14.76 -4.20 3.80
N LYS A 409 15.39 -3.02 3.66
CA LYS A 409 15.80 -2.55 2.33
C LYS A 409 16.73 -3.57 1.68
N CYS A 410 16.53 -3.86 0.40
CA CYS A 410 17.38 -4.77 -0.35
C CYS A 410 18.83 -4.27 -0.33
N GLU A 411 19.78 -5.09 0.12
CA GLU A 411 21.19 -4.73 0.25
C GLU A 411 21.85 -4.38 -1.10
N ALA A 412 21.42 -5.04 -2.18
CA ALA A 412 22.01 -4.84 -3.51
C ALA A 412 21.55 -3.52 -4.17
N CYS A 413 20.26 -3.17 -4.07
CA CYS A 413 19.74 -1.97 -4.72
C CYS A 413 19.37 -0.85 -3.74
N GLN A 414 19.57 -1.03 -2.43
CA GLN A 414 19.27 -0.05 -1.39
C GLN A 414 17.84 0.54 -1.48
N GLY A 415 16.87 -0.29 -1.90
CA GLY A 415 15.48 0.11 -2.08
C GLY A 415 15.14 0.64 -3.47
N LYS A 416 16.11 0.92 -4.34
CA LYS A 416 15.92 1.54 -5.67
C LYS A 416 15.29 0.61 -6.72
N ARG A 417 15.10 -0.70 -6.43
CA ARG A 417 14.40 -1.71 -7.25
C ARG A 417 15.05 -2.09 -8.57
N LEU A 418 15.97 -1.30 -9.11
CA LEU A 418 16.61 -1.45 -10.42
C LEU A 418 18.06 -1.93 -10.29
N ARG A 419 18.62 -2.42 -11.41
CA ARG A 419 20.02 -2.80 -11.53
C ARG A 419 20.94 -1.58 -11.46
N PRO A 420 22.20 -1.71 -10.99
CA PRO A 420 23.17 -0.61 -10.93
C PRO A 420 23.42 0.06 -12.29
N GLU A 421 23.47 -0.72 -13.37
CA GLU A 421 23.70 -0.23 -14.75
C GLU A 421 22.55 0.69 -15.19
N VAL A 422 21.30 0.35 -14.84
CA VAL A 422 20.12 1.16 -15.15
C VAL A 422 20.09 2.44 -14.32
N LEU A 423 20.52 2.36 -13.06
CA LEU A 423 20.61 3.51 -12.17
C LEU A 423 21.75 4.47 -12.56
N ALA A 424 22.68 4.04 -13.41
CA ALA A 424 23.72 4.89 -13.95
C ALA A 424 23.29 5.71 -15.16
N VAL A 425 22.03 5.60 -15.61
CA VAL A 425 21.47 6.44 -16.68
C VAL A 425 20.79 7.67 -16.05
N THR A 426 21.14 8.87 -16.52
CA THR A 426 20.61 10.12 -15.95
C THR A 426 19.90 10.98 -17.01
N VAL A 427 18.94 11.77 -16.57
CA VAL A 427 18.31 12.86 -17.32
C VAL A 427 18.38 14.11 -16.44
N GLY A 428 18.94 15.19 -16.93
CA GLY A 428 19.17 16.39 -16.11
C GLY A 428 20.01 16.13 -14.85
N GLY A 429 20.93 15.14 -14.91
CA GLY A 429 21.81 14.76 -13.78
C GLY A 429 21.18 13.81 -12.75
N MET A 430 19.90 13.46 -12.85
CA MET A 430 19.22 12.53 -11.93
C MET A 430 18.90 11.19 -12.60
N ASN A 431 19.02 10.08 -11.88
CA ASN A 431 18.52 8.79 -12.36
C ASN A 431 17.02 8.62 -12.06
N ILE A 432 16.39 7.63 -12.72
CA ILE A 432 14.95 7.41 -12.62
C ILE A 432 14.46 7.09 -11.19
N ALA A 433 15.29 6.45 -10.35
CA ALA A 433 14.93 6.13 -8.97
C ALA A 433 15.01 7.40 -8.10
N GLU A 434 16.05 8.21 -8.25
CA GLU A 434 16.19 9.48 -7.54
C GLU A 434 15.05 10.44 -7.86
N LEU A 435 14.69 10.58 -9.14
CA LEU A 435 13.53 11.38 -9.54
C LEU A 435 12.21 10.81 -8.95
N SER A 436 12.09 9.48 -8.90
CA SER A 436 10.90 8.84 -8.30
C SER A 436 10.84 8.98 -6.77
N ASP A 437 11.95 9.19 -6.10
CA ASP A 437 12.04 9.41 -4.65
C ASP A 437 11.78 10.87 -4.25
N LEU A 438 11.79 11.81 -5.20
CA LEU A 438 11.36 13.18 -4.94
C LEU A 438 9.87 13.24 -4.58
N SER A 439 9.48 14.25 -3.81
CA SER A 439 8.06 14.58 -3.66
C SER A 439 7.46 14.95 -5.02
N VAL A 440 6.15 14.72 -5.19
CA VAL A 440 5.44 15.10 -6.43
C VAL A 440 5.66 16.57 -6.77
N ARG A 441 5.68 17.45 -5.76
CA ARG A 441 5.97 18.89 -5.92
C ARG A 441 7.38 19.12 -6.45
N ASP A 442 8.39 18.48 -5.87
CA ASP A 442 9.78 18.67 -6.25
C ASP A 442 10.06 18.00 -7.60
N ALA A 443 9.45 16.84 -7.89
CA ALA A 443 9.49 16.22 -9.20
C ALA A 443 8.88 17.11 -10.29
N LEU A 444 7.74 17.77 -10.00
CA LEU A 444 7.13 18.73 -10.92
C LEU A 444 8.07 19.89 -11.18
N SER A 445 8.65 20.49 -10.13
CA SER A 445 9.62 21.57 -10.26
C SER A 445 10.86 21.16 -11.07
N PHE A 446 11.38 19.93 -10.86
CA PHE A 446 12.49 19.41 -11.65
C PHE A 446 12.14 19.29 -13.14
N ILE A 447 10.97 18.73 -13.46
CA ILE A 447 10.50 18.59 -14.85
C ILE A 447 10.24 19.96 -15.52
N GLU A 448 9.78 20.95 -14.77
CA GLU A 448 9.54 22.31 -15.27
C GLU A 448 10.84 23.05 -15.61
N ASN A 449 11.90 22.79 -14.84
CA ASN A 449 13.21 23.41 -15.01
C ASN A 449 14.22 22.50 -15.75
N LEU A 450 13.73 21.42 -16.40
CA LEU A 450 14.59 20.47 -17.09
C LEU A 450 15.20 21.09 -18.34
N GLU A 451 16.52 21.30 -18.33
CA GLU A 451 17.30 21.76 -19.47
C GLU A 451 17.81 20.58 -20.28
N LEU A 452 17.43 20.49 -21.54
CA LEU A 452 17.87 19.49 -22.52
C LEU A 452 18.43 20.19 -23.77
N SER A 453 19.24 19.48 -24.55
CA SER A 453 19.67 19.99 -25.84
C SER A 453 18.47 20.26 -26.77
N GLU A 454 18.58 21.12 -27.77
CA GLU A 454 17.50 21.38 -28.74
C GLU A 454 16.98 20.10 -29.39
N LYS A 455 17.90 19.19 -29.71
CA LYS A 455 17.58 17.87 -30.29
C LYS A 455 16.78 17.01 -29.30
N ASP A 456 17.25 16.90 -28.07
CA ASP A 456 16.63 16.07 -27.04
C ASP A 456 15.28 16.65 -26.60
N MET A 457 15.16 17.98 -26.56
CA MET A 457 13.89 18.64 -26.28
C MET A 457 12.86 18.36 -27.38
N LEU A 458 13.27 18.32 -28.66
CA LEU A 458 12.37 17.95 -29.75
C LEU A 458 11.80 16.52 -29.57
N ILE A 459 12.64 15.60 -29.13
CA ILE A 459 12.25 14.19 -28.84
C ILE A 459 11.36 14.09 -27.59
N ALA A 460 11.74 14.79 -26.52
CA ALA A 460 11.13 14.66 -25.21
C ALA A 460 9.87 15.52 -25.01
N ARG A 461 9.62 16.53 -25.86
CA ARG A 461 8.58 17.56 -25.67
C ARG A 461 7.22 17.00 -25.28
N GLN A 462 6.72 15.99 -26.00
CA GLN A 462 5.42 15.41 -25.72
C GLN A 462 5.43 14.59 -24.42
N ILE A 463 6.53 13.87 -24.17
CA ILE A 463 6.72 13.05 -22.96
C ILE A 463 6.74 13.96 -21.72
N VAL A 464 7.53 15.03 -21.76
CA VAL A 464 7.65 16.01 -20.68
C VAL A 464 6.31 16.68 -20.39
N LYS A 465 5.54 17.04 -21.45
CA LYS A 465 4.20 17.59 -21.31
C LYS A 465 3.27 16.64 -20.52
N GLU A 466 3.22 15.35 -20.90
CA GLU A 466 2.40 14.35 -20.25
C GLU A 466 2.79 14.12 -18.78
N ILE A 467 4.09 14.08 -18.49
CA ILE A 467 4.59 13.95 -17.11
C ILE A 467 4.17 15.18 -16.28
N LYS A 468 4.37 16.39 -16.82
CA LYS A 468 4.02 17.65 -16.16
C LYS A 468 2.52 17.73 -15.83
N GLU A 469 1.66 17.38 -16.79
CA GLU A 469 0.21 17.40 -16.60
C GLU A 469 -0.20 16.43 -15.47
N ARG A 470 0.28 15.19 -15.47
CA ARG A 470 -0.03 14.19 -14.44
C ARG A 470 0.48 14.59 -13.05
N LEU A 471 1.71 15.09 -12.95
CA LEU A 471 2.25 15.60 -11.68
C LEU A 471 1.43 16.79 -11.18
N SER A 472 1.03 17.71 -12.07
CA SER A 472 0.18 18.87 -11.71
C SER A 472 -1.18 18.43 -11.18
N PHE A 473 -1.78 17.37 -11.72
CA PHE A 473 -3.04 16.84 -11.20
C PHE A 473 -2.88 16.27 -9.78
N LEU A 474 -1.77 15.57 -9.49
CA LEU A 474 -1.49 15.08 -8.13
C LEU A 474 -1.33 16.24 -7.14
N VAL A 475 -0.67 17.33 -7.54
CA VAL A 475 -0.55 18.55 -6.71
C VAL A 475 -1.93 19.15 -6.45
N ASN A 476 -2.78 19.23 -7.48
CA ASN A 476 -4.11 19.85 -7.40
C ASN A 476 -5.10 19.06 -6.51
N VAL A 477 -4.90 17.75 -6.35
CA VAL A 477 -5.71 16.93 -5.43
C VAL A 477 -5.09 16.82 -4.02
N GLY A 478 -4.08 17.64 -3.71
CA GLY A 478 -3.45 17.71 -2.39
C GLY A 478 -2.52 16.51 -2.07
N LEU A 479 -1.92 15.87 -3.09
CA LEU A 479 -0.98 14.75 -2.94
C LEU A 479 0.47 15.16 -3.26
N ASP A 480 0.78 16.42 -3.15
CA ASP A 480 2.08 17.00 -3.48
C ASP A 480 3.24 16.51 -2.60
N TYR A 481 2.95 16.01 -1.42
CA TYR A 481 3.92 15.44 -0.47
C TYR A 481 4.30 13.97 -0.75
N LEU A 482 3.53 13.24 -1.57
CA LEU A 482 3.83 11.84 -1.89
C LEU A 482 5.07 11.74 -2.79
N THR A 483 5.76 10.59 -2.72
CA THR A 483 6.82 10.23 -3.67
C THR A 483 6.28 9.23 -4.70
N LEU A 484 6.80 9.28 -5.94
CA LEU A 484 6.38 8.33 -6.99
C LEU A 484 6.81 6.89 -6.68
N SER A 485 7.89 6.73 -5.89
CA SER A 485 8.41 5.41 -5.46
C SER A 485 7.58 4.77 -4.35
N ARG A 486 6.71 5.54 -3.65
CA ARG A 486 5.90 5.04 -2.52
C ARG A 486 5.02 3.88 -2.97
N SER A 487 5.05 2.79 -2.20
CA SER A 487 4.23 1.60 -2.48
C SER A 487 2.75 1.91 -2.34
N ALA A 488 1.95 1.48 -3.32
CA ALA A 488 0.49 1.66 -3.29
C ALA A 488 -0.18 0.99 -2.08
N GLY A 489 0.41 -0.10 -1.56
CA GLY A 489 -0.09 -0.79 -0.37
C GLY A 489 0.07 -0.02 0.95
N THR A 490 0.86 1.07 0.97
CA THR A 490 1.07 1.92 2.15
C THR A 490 0.22 3.20 2.14
N LEU A 491 -0.59 3.37 1.10
CA LEU A 491 -1.48 4.53 0.97
C LEU A 491 -2.72 4.38 1.84
N SER A 492 -3.19 5.48 2.40
CA SER A 492 -4.51 5.53 3.02
C SER A 492 -5.62 5.37 1.96
N GLY A 493 -6.85 5.05 2.40
CA GLY A 493 -8.00 4.96 1.50
C GLY A 493 -8.21 6.24 0.70
N GLY A 494 -8.17 7.40 1.35
CA GLY A 494 -8.32 8.72 0.72
C GLY A 494 -7.16 9.06 -0.23
N GLU A 495 -5.89 8.75 0.12
CA GLU A 495 -4.76 8.93 -0.81
C GLU A 495 -4.93 8.11 -2.09
N SER A 496 -5.32 6.83 -1.96
CA SER A 496 -5.55 5.95 -3.10
C SER A 496 -6.68 6.42 -4.01
N GLN A 497 -7.78 6.89 -3.42
CA GLN A 497 -8.92 7.43 -4.15
C GLN A 497 -8.54 8.70 -4.93
N ARG A 498 -7.82 9.63 -4.30
CA ARG A 498 -7.33 10.86 -4.97
C ARG A 498 -6.34 10.58 -6.08
N ILE A 499 -5.48 9.56 -5.94
CA ILE A 499 -4.61 9.12 -7.05
C ILE A 499 -5.45 8.67 -8.24
N ARG A 500 -6.50 7.87 -8.01
CA ARG A 500 -7.42 7.45 -9.08
C ARG A 500 -8.13 8.64 -9.71
N LEU A 501 -8.61 9.57 -8.87
CA LEU A 501 -9.23 10.80 -9.35
C LEU A 501 -8.26 11.60 -10.24
N ALA A 502 -7.02 11.81 -9.79
CA ALA A 502 -5.99 12.51 -10.56
C ALA A 502 -5.71 11.82 -11.91
N THR A 503 -5.65 10.47 -11.92
CA THR A 503 -5.44 9.68 -13.15
C THR A 503 -6.62 9.84 -14.13
N GLN A 504 -7.85 9.82 -13.63
CA GLN A 504 -9.05 9.99 -14.49
C GLN A 504 -9.17 11.43 -15.04
N ILE A 505 -8.86 12.44 -14.23
CA ILE A 505 -8.82 13.84 -14.68
C ILE A 505 -7.78 14.02 -15.79
N GLY A 506 -6.63 13.37 -15.64
CA GLY A 506 -5.54 13.38 -16.63
C GLY A 506 -5.93 12.80 -17.98
N SER A 507 -6.98 11.97 -18.05
CA SER A 507 -7.49 11.44 -19.32
C SER A 507 -8.24 12.46 -20.18
N SER A 508 -8.57 13.65 -19.62
CA SER A 508 -9.29 14.76 -20.29
C SER A 508 -10.60 14.33 -20.99
N LEU A 509 -11.29 13.33 -20.45
CA LEU A 509 -12.57 12.87 -20.99
C LEU A 509 -13.66 13.93 -20.76
N VAL A 510 -14.51 14.10 -21.75
CA VAL A 510 -15.63 15.05 -21.77
C VAL A 510 -16.94 14.30 -21.99
N GLY A 511 -18.04 14.79 -21.36
CA GLY A 511 -19.35 14.17 -21.48
C GLY A 511 -19.52 12.87 -20.70
N VAL A 512 -18.69 12.66 -19.68
CA VAL A 512 -18.70 11.48 -18.80
C VAL A 512 -19.46 11.78 -17.51
N LEU A 513 -20.08 10.76 -16.95
CA LEU A 513 -20.67 10.80 -15.62
C LEU A 513 -19.67 10.22 -14.60
N TYR A 514 -19.10 11.07 -13.75
CA TYR A 514 -18.25 10.64 -12.64
C TYR A 514 -19.09 10.45 -11.37
N ILE A 515 -18.88 9.33 -10.68
CA ILE A 515 -19.51 9.03 -9.40
C ILE A 515 -18.42 8.80 -8.37
N LEU A 516 -18.39 9.68 -7.35
CA LEU A 516 -17.36 9.69 -6.32
C LEU A 516 -17.97 9.34 -4.95
N ASP A 517 -17.23 8.51 -4.18
CA ASP A 517 -17.61 8.12 -2.82
C ASP A 517 -16.74 8.84 -1.82
N GLU A 518 -17.28 9.85 -1.14
CA GLU A 518 -16.63 10.60 -0.07
C GLU A 518 -15.18 11.04 -0.39
N PRO A 519 -14.97 11.85 -1.46
CA PRO A 519 -13.60 12.19 -1.88
C PRO A 519 -12.86 13.13 -0.92
N SER A 520 -13.54 13.78 0.02
CA SER A 520 -12.95 14.65 1.06
C SER A 520 -12.33 13.88 2.24
N ILE A 521 -12.47 12.56 2.27
CA ILE A 521 -11.99 11.71 3.37
C ILE A 521 -10.49 11.91 3.68
N GLY A 522 -10.18 12.10 4.98
CA GLY A 522 -8.80 12.25 5.47
C GLY A 522 -8.11 13.51 4.97
N LEU A 523 -8.88 14.49 4.48
CA LEU A 523 -8.38 15.80 4.09
C LEU A 523 -8.49 16.81 5.24
N HIS A 524 -7.44 17.58 5.40
CA HIS A 524 -7.53 18.86 6.11
C HIS A 524 -8.32 19.86 5.25
N GLN A 525 -9.06 20.80 5.87
CA GLN A 525 -9.89 21.76 5.13
C GLN A 525 -9.13 22.50 4.05
N ARG A 526 -7.88 22.90 4.30
CA ARG A 526 -7.00 23.52 3.29
C ARG A 526 -6.85 22.67 2.01
N ASP A 527 -6.74 21.34 2.17
CA ASP A 527 -6.57 20.45 1.02
C ASP A 527 -7.92 20.13 0.36
N ASN A 528 -9.04 20.24 1.13
CA ASN A 528 -10.39 20.12 0.61
C ASN A 528 -10.73 21.24 -0.37
N ASP A 529 -10.31 22.48 -0.10
CA ASP A 529 -10.48 23.61 -1.01
C ASP A 529 -9.86 23.35 -2.41
N LYS A 530 -8.68 22.72 -2.45
CA LYS A 530 -8.02 22.33 -3.71
C LYS A 530 -8.79 21.24 -4.45
N LEU A 531 -9.30 20.26 -3.71
CA LEU A 531 -10.13 19.19 -4.27
C LEU A 531 -11.40 19.77 -4.89
N LEU A 532 -12.10 20.64 -4.19
CA LEU A 532 -13.35 21.29 -4.68
C LEU A 532 -13.09 22.09 -5.96
N ALA A 533 -12.01 22.86 -6.00
CA ALA A 533 -11.61 23.59 -7.22
C ALA A 533 -11.36 22.63 -8.40
N THR A 534 -10.80 21.45 -8.12
CA THR A 534 -10.55 20.42 -9.13
C THR A 534 -11.82 19.76 -9.63
N LEU A 535 -12.76 19.43 -8.72
CA LEU A 535 -14.08 18.87 -9.06
C LEU A 535 -14.90 19.88 -9.88
N ARG A 536 -14.84 21.16 -9.53
CA ARG A 536 -15.50 22.23 -10.29
C ARG A 536 -14.96 22.32 -11.72
N ARG A 537 -13.65 22.26 -11.89
CA ARG A 537 -13.01 22.24 -13.22
C ARG A 537 -13.50 21.07 -14.08
N LEU A 538 -13.74 19.88 -13.47
CA LEU A 538 -14.30 18.73 -14.21
C LEU A 538 -15.70 19.01 -14.76
N THR A 539 -16.56 19.72 -14.03
CA THR A 539 -17.88 20.12 -14.51
C THR A 539 -17.80 21.19 -15.58
N ASP A 540 -16.89 22.16 -15.43
CA ASP A 540 -16.71 23.27 -16.38
C ASP A 540 -16.28 22.78 -17.78
N ILE A 541 -15.59 21.65 -17.89
CA ILE A 541 -15.24 21.03 -19.17
C ILE A 541 -16.36 20.15 -19.76
N GLY A 542 -17.54 20.08 -19.13
CA GLY A 542 -18.74 19.41 -19.66
C GLY A 542 -18.91 17.97 -19.15
N ASN A 543 -18.51 17.66 -17.91
CA ASN A 543 -18.81 16.39 -17.25
C ASN A 543 -19.89 16.55 -16.18
N THR A 544 -20.62 15.48 -15.93
CA THR A 544 -21.56 15.41 -14.81
C THR A 544 -20.90 14.71 -13.63
N LEU A 545 -20.98 15.32 -12.44
CA LEU A 545 -20.44 14.75 -11.21
C LEU A 545 -21.55 14.42 -10.22
N ILE A 546 -21.60 13.18 -9.75
CA ILE A 546 -22.37 12.79 -8.57
C ILE A 546 -21.37 12.48 -7.45
N VAL A 547 -21.48 13.18 -6.34
CA VAL A 547 -20.59 13.03 -5.19
C VAL A 547 -21.42 12.61 -3.99
N VAL A 548 -21.14 11.44 -3.43
CA VAL A 548 -21.71 11.02 -2.14
C VAL A 548 -20.86 11.68 -1.07
N GLU A 549 -21.44 12.61 -0.30
CA GLU A 549 -20.65 13.42 0.65
C GLU A 549 -21.44 13.85 1.89
N HIS A 550 -20.67 14.16 2.94
CA HIS A 550 -21.14 14.66 4.23
C HIS A 550 -20.48 15.97 4.66
N ASP A 551 -19.52 16.44 3.87
CA ASP A 551 -18.76 17.66 4.15
C ASP A 551 -19.57 18.92 3.78
N GLU A 552 -19.58 19.90 4.68
CA GLU A 552 -20.36 21.15 4.53
C GLU A 552 -19.87 21.97 3.33
N ASP A 553 -18.57 22.14 3.17
CA ASP A 553 -17.99 22.93 2.09
C ASP A 553 -18.30 22.34 0.71
N THR A 554 -18.30 21.00 0.62
CA THR A 554 -18.68 20.27 -0.60
C THR A 554 -20.15 20.49 -0.94
N MET A 555 -21.03 20.51 0.07
CA MET A 555 -22.46 20.79 -0.13
C MET A 555 -22.69 22.22 -0.63
N TYR A 556 -21.99 23.24 -0.08
CA TYR A 556 -22.09 24.62 -0.56
C TYR A 556 -21.50 24.79 -1.97
N ALA A 557 -20.48 23.99 -2.32
CA ALA A 557 -19.90 24.04 -3.66
C ALA A 557 -20.77 23.37 -4.73
N ALA A 558 -21.79 22.56 -4.35
CA ALA A 558 -22.64 21.81 -5.28
C ALA A 558 -23.65 22.73 -6.01
N ASP A 559 -23.95 22.37 -7.28
CA ASP A 559 -25.07 22.99 -8.01
C ASP A 559 -26.41 22.49 -7.53
N GLN A 560 -26.45 21.24 -7.06
CA GLN A 560 -27.64 20.60 -6.53
C GLN A 560 -27.30 19.60 -5.44
N ILE A 561 -28.13 19.53 -4.42
CA ILE A 561 -28.04 18.54 -3.34
C ILE A 561 -29.28 17.66 -3.39
N VAL A 562 -29.13 16.38 -3.19
CA VAL A 562 -30.17 15.38 -3.01
C VAL A 562 -30.01 14.75 -1.63
N ASP A 563 -30.92 15.07 -0.71
CA ASP A 563 -30.93 14.54 0.64
C ASP A 563 -31.79 13.28 0.72
N ILE A 564 -31.13 12.15 1.08
CA ILE A 564 -31.75 10.82 1.10
C ILE A 564 -31.97 10.38 2.56
N GLY A 565 -33.22 10.04 2.88
CA GLY A 565 -33.63 9.72 4.24
C GLY A 565 -35.05 9.11 4.27
N PRO A 566 -35.86 9.47 5.28
CA PRO A 566 -35.57 10.35 6.44
C PRO A 566 -34.70 9.66 7.54
N GLY A 567 -34.60 8.33 7.51
CA GLY A 567 -33.85 7.51 8.45
C GLY A 567 -32.80 6.65 7.77
N ALA A 568 -32.36 5.62 8.47
CA ALA A 568 -31.39 4.62 7.98
C ALA A 568 -32.05 3.25 7.76
N GLY A 569 -31.47 2.39 6.92
CA GLY A 569 -31.96 1.05 6.64
C GLY A 569 -33.40 1.03 6.13
N ILE A 570 -34.27 0.29 6.81
CA ILE A 570 -35.71 0.19 6.44
C ILE A 570 -36.48 1.51 6.59
N HIS A 571 -35.95 2.48 7.33
CA HIS A 571 -36.56 3.81 7.51
C HIS A 571 -35.96 4.86 6.58
N GLY A 572 -35.07 4.47 5.68
CA GLY A 572 -34.46 5.29 4.65
C GLY A 572 -35.05 5.05 3.27
N GLY A 573 -34.29 5.40 2.25
CA GLY A 573 -34.56 5.07 0.85
C GLY A 573 -35.54 5.99 0.15
N GLU A 574 -35.76 7.20 0.67
CA GLU A 574 -36.64 8.23 0.06
C GLU A 574 -35.84 9.52 -0.20
N VAL A 575 -36.19 10.28 -1.20
CA VAL A 575 -35.67 11.64 -1.40
C VAL A 575 -36.47 12.59 -0.50
N VAL A 576 -35.79 13.10 0.54
CA VAL A 576 -36.41 14.01 1.53
C VAL A 576 -36.45 15.45 1.01
N ALA A 577 -35.36 15.85 0.33
CA ALA A 577 -35.20 17.19 -0.22
C ALA A 577 -34.28 17.14 -1.45
N GLN A 578 -34.53 18.04 -2.40
CA GLN A 578 -33.73 18.21 -3.60
C GLN A 578 -33.68 19.70 -3.95
N GLY A 579 -32.48 20.25 -4.21
CA GLY A 579 -32.35 21.67 -4.58
C GLY A 579 -30.97 22.21 -4.24
N THR A 580 -30.83 23.51 -4.17
CA THR A 580 -29.64 24.22 -3.73
C THR A 580 -29.44 24.10 -2.22
N ALA A 581 -28.26 24.43 -1.71
CA ALA A 581 -27.99 24.41 -0.27
C ALA A 581 -28.98 25.25 0.54
N GLU A 582 -29.42 26.41 0.00
CA GLU A 582 -30.42 27.28 0.66
C GLU A 582 -31.81 26.63 0.69
N GLU A 583 -32.21 25.92 -0.36
CA GLU A 583 -33.49 25.17 -0.40
C GLU A 583 -33.46 24.00 0.58
N ILE A 584 -32.33 23.30 0.73
CA ILE A 584 -32.18 22.24 1.71
C ILE A 584 -32.26 22.77 3.15
N LYS A 585 -31.64 23.93 3.45
CA LYS A 585 -31.73 24.61 4.76
C LYS A 585 -33.15 24.98 5.12
N ALA A 586 -33.93 25.39 4.14
CA ALA A 586 -35.34 25.82 4.33
C ALA A 586 -36.30 24.65 4.58
N ASN A 587 -35.89 23.39 4.30
CA ASN A 587 -36.74 22.22 4.48
C ASN A 587 -36.66 21.67 5.92
N PRO A 588 -37.71 21.79 6.74
CA PRO A 588 -37.73 21.36 8.13
C PRO A 588 -37.60 19.81 8.30
N ASN A 589 -37.95 19.05 7.24
CA ASN A 589 -37.88 17.58 7.27
C ASN A 589 -36.44 17.05 6.96
N SER A 590 -35.59 17.90 6.39
CA SER A 590 -34.18 17.53 6.11
C SER A 590 -33.35 17.64 7.39
N ILE A 591 -32.83 16.50 7.86
CA ILE A 591 -31.88 16.48 8.98
C ILE A 591 -30.58 17.21 8.56
N THR A 592 -30.13 17.01 7.34
CA THR A 592 -29.00 17.75 6.77
C THR A 592 -29.26 19.26 6.79
N GLY A 593 -30.43 19.68 6.36
CA GLY A 593 -30.84 21.10 6.38
C GLY A 593 -30.87 21.69 7.78
N GLN A 594 -31.28 20.93 8.81
CA GLN A 594 -31.28 21.36 10.21
C GLN A 594 -29.86 21.62 10.74
N TYR A 595 -28.84 20.84 10.32
CA TYR A 595 -27.44 21.09 10.67
C TYR A 595 -26.85 22.26 9.89
N LEU A 596 -27.08 22.33 8.56
CA LEU A 596 -26.60 23.42 7.71
C LEU A 596 -27.18 24.79 8.11
N SER A 597 -28.44 24.84 8.61
CA SER A 597 -29.04 26.07 9.10
C SER A 597 -28.64 26.45 10.54
N GLY A 598 -27.97 25.56 11.25
CA GLY A 598 -27.60 25.74 12.66
C GLY A 598 -28.77 25.49 13.65
N ALA A 599 -29.96 25.03 13.16
CA ALA A 599 -31.07 24.62 14.03
C ALA A 599 -30.69 23.42 14.93
N LYS A 600 -29.83 22.55 14.40
CA LYS A 600 -29.09 21.53 15.18
C LYS A 600 -27.59 21.77 15.05
N LYS A 601 -26.87 21.59 16.15
CA LYS A 601 -25.41 21.73 16.18
C LYS A 601 -24.81 20.77 17.20
N ILE A 602 -23.56 20.39 17.00
CA ILE A 602 -22.79 19.66 18.01
C ILE A 602 -22.36 20.69 19.06
N GLU A 603 -22.80 20.48 20.31
CA GLU A 603 -22.58 21.43 21.38
C GLU A 603 -21.10 21.42 21.84
N LEU A 604 -20.60 22.61 22.18
CA LEU A 604 -19.29 22.73 22.82
C LEU A 604 -19.38 22.25 24.27
N PRO A 605 -18.37 21.57 24.82
CA PRO A 605 -18.28 21.28 26.24
C PRO A 605 -18.33 22.58 27.06
N GLU A 606 -19.12 22.58 28.16
CA GLU A 606 -19.20 23.76 29.05
C GLU A 606 -17.85 24.07 29.71
N HIS A 607 -17.11 23.04 30.05
CA HIS A 607 -15.76 23.11 30.62
C HIS A 607 -14.84 22.11 29.95
N ARG A 608 -13.57 22.50 29.72
CA ARG A 608 -12.51 21.57 29.33
C ARG A 608 -12.00 20.83 30.55
N ARG A 609 -11.70 19.54 30.39
CA ARG A 609 -11.11 18.74 31.47
C ARG A 609 -9.64 19.14 31.66
N GLU A 610 -9.16 19.15 32.89
CA GLU A 610 -7.74 19.39 33.22
C GLU A 610 -6.94 18.07 33.32
N GLY A 611 -7.55 16.95 33.00
CA GLY A 611 -6.95 15.64 33.09
C GLY A 611 -6.66 15.20 34.54
N ASN A 612 -5.79 14.22 34.71
CA ASN A 612 -5.39 13.69 35.99
C ASN A 612 -3.98 14.13 36.43
N GLY A 613 -3.38 15.09 35.72
CA GLY A 613 -2.04 15.62 35.96
C GLY A 613 -0.89 14.69 35.59
N LYS A 614 -1.19 13.54 34.96
CA LYS A 614 -0.19 12.59 34.44
C LYS A 614 -0.08 12.71 32.91
N LEU A 615 1.10 12.40 32.42
CA LEU A 615 1.42 12.52 30.99
C LEU A 615 2.01 11.21 30.47
N ILE A 616 1.79 10.95 29.18
CA ILE A 616 2.65 10.08 28.37
C ILE A 616 3.57 10.99 27.58
N THR A 617 4.88 10.79 27.71
CA THR A 617 5.87 11.56 26.96
C THR A 617 6.56 10.67 25.95
N ILE A 618 6.45 11.00 24.67
CA ILE A 618 7.23 10.39 23.58
C ILE A 618 8.49 11.22 23.40
N LYS A 619 9.67 10.60 23.53
CA LYS A 619 10.97 11.24 23.37
C LYS A 619 11.62 10.85 22.05
N GLY A 620 12.17 11.84 21.35
CA GLY A 620 13.00 11.64 20.18
C GLY A 620 12.29 10.93 19.02
N ALA A 621 11.04 11.25 18.74
CA ALA A 621 10.27 10.64 17.64
C ALA A 621 10.87 10.99 16.26
N ARG A 622 11.34 9.96 15.50
CA ARG A 622 12.05 10.09 14.22
C ARG A 622 11.46 9.21 13.10
N ALA A 623 10.37 8.53 13.36
CA ALA A 623 9.76 7.67 12.35
C ALA A 623 9.27 8.47 11.13
N ASN A 624 9.60 7.99 9.92
CA ASN A 624 9.23 8.59 8.64
C ASN A 624 9.69 10.05 8.50
N ASN A 625 8.76 11.01 8.42
CA ASN A 625 9.06 12.43 8.27
C ASN A 625 9.19 13.20 9.61
N LEU A 626 9.06 12.54 10.77
CA LEU A 626 9.16 13.21 12.07
C LEU A 626 10.58 13.70 12.37
N LYS A 627 10.70 14.94 12.85
CA LYS A 627 11.97 15.65 13.04
C LYS A 627 12.43 15.65 14.49
N ASN A 628 12.66 14.47 15.07
CA ASN A 628 13.15 14.29 16.43
C ASN A 628 12.29 15.02 17.47
N LEU A 629 11.00 14.68 17.53
CA LEU A 629 10.01 15.36 18.36
C LEU A 629 9.97 14.79 19.79
N ASP A 630 9.79 15.70 20.74
CA ASP A 630 9.32 15.40 22.08
C ASP A 630 7.86 15.82 22.20
N VAL A 631 6.98 14.91 22.62
CA VAL A 631 5.52 15.12 22.64
C VAL A 631 4.94 14.65 23.95
N ASP A 632 4.22 15.53 24.64
CA ASP A 632 3.48 15.24 25.86
C ASP A 632 1.99 15.05 25.56
N ILE A 633 1.42 13.95 26.02
CA ILE A 633 0.00 13.59 25.87
C ILE A 633 -0.62 13.51 27.25
N PRO A 634 -1.54 14.41 27.59
CA PRO A 634 -2.19 14.42 28.91
C PRO A 634 -3.13 13.22 29.06
N LEU A 635 -3.15 12.63 30.27
CA LEU A 635 -3.99 11.49 30.60
C LEU A 635 -5.31 11.93 31.26
N GLY A 636 -6.38 11.20 30.96
CA GLY A 636 -7.73 11.50 31.43
C GLY A 636 -8.40 12.61 30.61
N GLU A 637 -7.92 12.88 29.40
CA GLU A 637 -8.44 13.91 28.49
C GLU A 637 -8.85 13.34 27.15
N PHE A 638 -9.66 14.12 26.41
CA PHE A 638 -9.95 13.92 25.01
C PHE A 638 -8.93 14.70 24.17
N VAL A 639 -7.93 14.00 23.65
CA VAL A 639 -6.82 14.58 22.89
C VAL A 639 -7.05 14.40 21.40
N CYS A 640 -7.09 15.50 20.64
CA CYS A 640 -7.12 15.48 19.19
C CYS A 640 -5.74 15.76 18.59
N VAL A 641 -5.29 14.88 17.68
CA VAL A 641 -4.07 15.07 16.90
C VAL A 641 -4.45 15.52 15.50
N THR A 642 -4.08 16.76 15.19
CA THR A 642 -4.53 17.48 13.98
C THR A 642 -3.35 17.86 13.08
N GLY A 643 -3.62 18.47 11.95
CA GLY A 643 -2.62 18.96 10.99
C GLY A 643 -2.90 18.56 9.57
N VAL A 644 -2.20 19.18 8.63
CA VAL A 644 -2.37 18.93 7.19
C VAL A 644 -2.09 17.48 6.80
N SER A 645 -2.57 17.06 5.63
CA SER A 645 -2.31 15.72 5.10
C SER A 645 -0.80 15.49 4.95
N GLY A 646 -0.30 14.32 5.39
CA GLY A 646 1.13 13.99 5.35
C GLY A 646 2.02 14.68 6.39
N SER A 647 1.46 15.41 7.38
CA SER A 647 2.24 16.10 8.43
C SER A 647 2.93 15.19 9.44
N GLY A 648 2.60 13.88 9.48
CA GLY A 648 3.22 12.91 10.36
C GLY A 648 2.33 12.40 11.50
N LYS A 649 1.03 12.73 11.53
CA LYS A 649 0.07 12.30 12.57
C LYS A 649 0.07 10.80 12.82
N SER A 650 -0.14 10.01 11.76
CA SER A 650 -0.18 8.54 11.85
C SER A 650 1.20 7.95 12.20
N SER A 651 2.30 8.61 11.80
CA SER A 651 3.66 8.21 12.21
C SER A 651 3.87 8.37 13.70
N LEU A 652 3.38 9.48 14.28
CA LEU A 652 3.50 9.75 15.71
C LEU A 652 2.58 8.82 16.54
N ILE A 653 1.31 8.73 16.15
CA ILE A 653 0.30 8.05 16.96
C ILE A 653 0.23 6.56 16.67
N ASN A 654 0.09 6.14 15.38
CA ASN A 654 -0.08 4.73 15.06
C ASN A 654 1.25 3.98 15.10
N GLU A 655 2.33 4.54 14.48
CA GLU A 655 3.60 3.84 14.38
C GLU A 655 4.43 3.89 15.67
N ILE A 656 4.41 4.99 16.42
CA ILE A 656 5.21 5.12 17.65
C ILE A 656 4.36 4.84 18.90
N LEU A 657 3.36 5.68 19.19
CA LEU A 657 2.58 5.58 20.44
C LEU A 657 1.86 4.24 20.54
N ASN A 658 1.00 3.94 19.58
CA ASN A 658 0.14 2.75 19.62
C ASN A 658 0.95 1.46 19.62
N LYS A 659 1.88 1.31 18.67
CA LYS A 659 2.74 0.10 18.58
C LYS A 659 3.66 -0.02 19.79
N GLY A 660 4.29 1.07 20.24
CA GLY A 660 5.20 1.07 21.38
C GLY A 660 4.48 0.77 22.70
N ALA A 661 3.37 1.45 22.97
CA ALA A 661 2.57 1.19 24.16
C ALA A 661 1.95 -0.21 24.16
N SER A 662 1.44 -0.68 23.01
CA SER A 662 0.91 -2.06 22.88
C SER A 662 1.98 -3.13 23.05
N ALA A 663 3.21 -2.90 22.62
CA ALA A 663 4.31 -3.84 22.81
C ALA A 663 4.62 -4.02 24.32
N ILE A 664 4.61 -2.93 25.08
CA ILE A 664 4.93 -2.93 26.52
C ILE A 664 3.74 -3.42 27.36
N ILE A 665 2.56 -2.80 27.19
CA ILE A 665 1.38 -3.04 28.05
C ILE A 665 0.64 -4.31 27.64
N ASN A 666 0.30 -4.44 26.33
CA ASN A 666 -0.45 -5.59 25.82
C ASN A 666 0.45 -6.77 25.46
N ARG A 667 1.79 -6.65 25.61
CA ARG A 667 2.80 -7.66 25.27
C ARG A 667 2.66 -8.19 23.84
N THR A 668 2.39 -7.29 22.90
CA THR A 668 2.31 -7.61 21.48
C THR A 668 3.70 -7.58 20.85
N HIS A 669 3.91 -8.33 19.74
CA HIS A 669 5.14 -8.29 18.94
C HIS A 669 5.03 -7.19 17.88
N ALA A 670 4.80 -5.95 18.29
CA ALA A 670 4.74 -4.81 17.38
C ALA A 670 6.06 -4.04 17.46
N ASN A 671 6.69 -3.81 16.30
CA ASN A 671 7.86 -2.96 16.20
C ASN A 671 7.40 -1.50 16.08
N ALA A 672 7.67 -0.71 17.10
CA ALA A 672 7.41 0.72 17.07
C ALA A 672 8.32 1.43 16.07
N GLY A 673 7.86 2.55 15.51
CA GLY A 673 8.68 3.43 14.70
C GLY A 673 9.87 4.00 15.48
N GLU A 674 10.85 4.56 14.80
CA GLU A 674 12.09 5.04 15.41
C GLU A 674 11.82 6.17 16.42
N HIS A 675 12.21 5.96 17.69
CA HIS A 675 12.07 6.88 18.80
C HIS A 675 13.12 6.53 19.89
N GLU A 676 13.29 7.42 20.86
CA GLU A 676 14.22 7.18 21.98
C GLU A 676 13.54 6.43 23.14
N ALA A 677 12.40 6.93 23.60
CA ALA A 677 11.65 6.35 24.71
C ALA A 677 10.18 6.79 24.71
N ILE A 678 9.31 5.99 25.32
CA ILE A 678 7.96 6.37 25.69
C ILE A 678 7.85 6.25 27.22
N LEU A 679 7.67 7.38 27.90
CA LEU A 679 7.58 7.49 29.34
C LEU A 679 6.12 7.62 29.80
N GLY A 680 5.82 7.27 31.06
CA GLY A 680 4.48 7.42 31.66
C GLY A 680 3.53 6.25 31.37
N LEU A 681 3.99 5.19 30.69
CA LEU A 681 3.15 4.01 30.35
C LEU A 681 2.72 3.21 31.59
N GLU A 682 3.41 3.35 32.71
CA GLU A 682 3.04 2.76 34.01
C GLU A 682 1.70 3.29 34.56
N ASN A 683 1.19 4.38 34.02
CA ASN A 683 -0.10 4.97 34.43
C ASN A 683 -1.28 4.36 33.63
N ILE A 684 -1.02 3.46 32.69
CA ILE A 684 -2.01 2.84 31.82
C ILE A 684 -1.99 1.32 32.00
N ASP A 685 -3.16 0.72 32.08
CA ASP A 685 -3.32 -0.73 32.21
C ASP A 685 -3.66 -1.44 30.90
N LYS A 686 -4.13 -0.72 29.88
CA LYS A 686 -4.53 -1.28 28.59
C LYS A 686 -4.43 -0.25 27.46
N VAL A 687 -4.04 -0.71 26.26
CA VAL A 687 -4.09 0.08 25.02
C VAL A 687 -5.09 -0.58 24.07
N ILE A 688 -5.99 0.21 23.50
CA ILE A 688 -7.01 -0.23 22.54
C ILE A 688 -6.87 0.58 21.26
N ASP A 689 -6.55 -0.12 20.18
CA ASP A 689 -6.49 0.43 18.83
C ASP A 689 -7.84 0.25 18.12
N ILE A 690 -8.42 1.34 17.64
CA ILE A 690 -9.69 1.37 16.91
C ILE A 690 -9.44 1.98 15.53
N ASP A 691 -8.96 1.15 14.61
CA ASP A 691 -8.68 1.49 13.22
C ASP A 691 -9.83 1.07 12.27
N GLN A 692 -9.73 1.48 11.01
CA GLN A 692 -10.71 1.16 9.96
C GLN A 692 -10.56 -0.26 9.37
N SER A 693 -9.65 -1.09 9.89
CA SER A 693 -9.46 -2.45 9.39
C SER A 693 -10.72 -3.30 9.60
N PRO A 694 -11.04 -4.23 8.68
CA PRO A 694 -12.20 -5.09 8.81
C PRO A 694 -12.20 -5.89 10.11
N ILE A 695 -13.39 -6.12 10.70
CA ILE A 695 -13.58 -6.97 11.91
C ILE A 695 -13.30 -8.45 11.67
N GLY A 696 -12.97 -8.84 10.46
CA GLY A 696 -12.54 -10.17 10.06
C GLY A 696 -12.44 -10.28 8.54
N ARG A 697 -11.70 -11.27 8.05
CA ARG A 697 -11.39 -11.45 6.62
C ARG A 697 -12.32 -12.42 5.90
N THR A 698 -13.24 -13.06 6.62
CA THR A 698 -14.13 -14.08 6.06
C THR A 698 -15.59 -13.67 6.17
N PRO A 699 -16.47 -14.17 5.30
CA PRO A 699 -17.90 -13.94 5.39
C PRO A 699 -18.56 -14.43 6.70
N ARG A 700 -17.84 -15.25 7.49
CA ARG A 700 -18.29 -15.75 8.80
C ARG A 700 -18.14 -14.73 9.92
N SER A 701 -17.22 -13.77 9.76
CA SER A 701 -17.07 -12.66 10.69
C SER A 701 -18.22 -11.68 10.49
N ASN A 702 -18.88 -11.27 11.56
CA ASN A 702 -20.01 -10.37 11.55
C ASN A 702 -20.13 -9.63 12.89
N PRO A 703 -20.98 -8.60 13.03
CA PRO A 703 -21.14 -7.84 14.27
C PRO A 703 -21.45 -8.71 15.48
N ALA A 704 -22.33 -9.74 15.33
CA ALA A 704 -22.69 -10.62 16.43
C ALA A 704 -21.52 -11.46 16.93
N THR A 705 -20.67 -11.95 16.03
CA THR A 705 -19.50 -12.76 16.41
C THR A 705 -18.40 -11.92 17.04
N TYR A 706 -18.17 -10.74 16.49
CA TYR A 706 -17.10 -9.84 16.94
C TYR A 706 -17.37 -9.26 18.35
N THR A 707 -18.61 -8.82 18.61
CA THR A 707 -19.02 -8.33 19.94
C THR A 707 -19.16 -9.43 20.98
N GLY A 708 -19.08 -10.71 20.58
CA GLY A 708 -19.33 -11.85 21.47
C GLY A 708 -20.82 -12.13 21.77
N MET A 709 -21.73 -11.30 21.26
CA MET A 709 -23.18 -11.45 21.42
C MET A 709 -23.70 -12.78 20.85
N PHE A 710 -23.12 -13.27 19.76
CA PHE A 710 -23.53 -14.51 19.12
C PHE A 710 -23.47 -15.74 20.07
N THR A 711 -22.51 -15.76 21.00
CA THR A 711 -22.42 -16.81 22.01
C THR A 711 -23.66 -16.83 22.89
N LYS A 712 -24.14 -15.65 23.30
CA LYS A 712 -25.36 -15.50 24.12
C LYS A 712 -26.62 -15.88 23.35
N ILE A 713 -26.70 -15.56 22.06
CA ILE A 713 -27.79 -15.96 21.18
C ILE A 713 -27.82 -17.50 21.04
N ARG A 714 -26.67 -18.15 20.83
CA ARG A 714 -26.59 -19.62 20.75
C ARG A 714 -26.98 -20.31 22.06
N ASP A 715 -26.56 -19.75 23.20
CA ASP A 715 -26.95 -20.27 24.52
C ASP A 715 -28.48 -20.16 24.72
N LEU A 716 -29.09 -19.08 24.30
CA LEU A 716 -30.54 -18.89 24.31
C LEU A 716 -31.25 -19.95 23.47
N PHE A 717 -30.84 -20.14 22.21
CA PHE A 717 -31.46 -21.13 21.32
C PHE A 717 -31.29 -22.57 21.83
N ALA A 718 -30.13 -22.91 22.38
CA ALA A 718 -29.88 -24.25 23.00
C ALA A 718 -30.72 -24.47 24.26
N ALA A 719 -31.10 -23.41 24.96
CA ALA A 719 -31.96 -23.50 26.16
C ALA A 719 -33.44 -23.72 25.85
N LEU A 720 -33.88 -23.54 24.61
CA LEU A 720 -35.28 -23.67 24.20
C LEU A 720 -35.79 -25.13 24.38
N PRO A 721 -37.04 -25.31 24.76
CA PRO A 721 -37.64 -26.67 24.96
C PRO A 721 -37.47 -27.56 23.72
N GLU A 722 -37.71 -27.02 22.52
CA GLU A 722 -37.58 -27.74 21.26
C GLU A 722 -36.14 -28.22 20.99
N ALA A 723 -35.15 -27.35 21.23
CA ALA A 723 -33.73 -27.71 21.10
C ALA A 723 -33.32 -28.82 22.09
N LYS A 724 -33.79 -28.71 23.33
CA LYS A 724 -33.54 -29.74 24.36
C LYS A 724 -34.18 -31.10 24.01
N MET A 725 -35.43 -31.10 23.51
CA MET A 725 -36.11 -32.35 23.08
C MET A 725 -35.36 -33.04 21.94
N ARG A 726 -34.74 -32.28 21.04
CA ARG A 726 -33.94 -32.81 19.92
C ARG A 726 -32.48 -33.08 20.29
N GLY A 727 -32.05 -32.82 21.52
CA GLY A 727 -30.65 -32.99 21.96
C GLY A 727 -29.70 -31.98 21.33
N PHE A 728 -30.20 -30.82 20.90
CA PHE A 728 -29.38 -29.79 20.23
C PHE A 728 -28.64 -28.94 21.25
N GLY A 729 -27.31 -29.11 21.33
CA GLY A 729 -26.43 -28.26 22.12
C GLY A 729 -26.07 -26.95 21.39
N LYS A 730 -25.37 -26.04 22.09
CA LYS A 730 -24.96 -24.73 21.56
C LYS A 730 -24.11 -24.81 20.29
N GLY A 731 -23.38 -25.92 20.05
CA GLY A 731 -22.63 -26.17 18.82
C GLY A 731 -23.51 -26.30 17.59
N ARG A 732 -24.75 -26.79 17.73
CA ARG A 732 -25.71 -26.92 16.65
C ARG A 732 -26.09 -25.59 16.02
N PHE A 733 -26.13 -24.55 16.83
CA PHE A 733 -26.46 -23.20 16.41
C PHE A 733 -25.25 -22.36 15.98
N SER A 734 -24.11 -23.01 15.77
CA SER A 734 -22.89 -22.36 15.23
C SER A 734 -22.73 -22.67 13.74
N PHE A 735 -22.59 -21.65 12.90
CA PHE A 735 -22.24 -21.82 11.49
C PHE A 735 -20.76 -22.17 11.26
N ASN A 736 -19.92 -22.13 12.30
CA ASN A 736 -18.51 -22.51 12.23
C ASN A 736 -18.25 -23.99 12.51
N VAL A 737 -19.21 -24.69 13.13
CA VAL A 737 -19.05 -26.08 13.61
C VAL A 737 -19.93 -27.01 12.78
N LYS A 738 -19.42 -28.18 12.44
CA LYS A 738 -20.19 -29.26 11.77
C LYS A 738 -21.40 -29.67 12.61
N GLY A 739 -22.48 -30.10 11.93
CA GLY A 739 -23.69 -30.61 12.54
C GLY A 739 -24.91 -29.71 12.39
N GLY A 740 -24.78 -28.40 12.52
CA GLY A 740 -25.91 -27.46 12.34
C GLY A 740 -25.79 -26.53 11.12
N ARG A 741 -24.58 -26.37 10.60
CA ARG A 741 -24.31 -25.53 9.42
C ARG A 741 -24.69 -26.26 8.11
N CYS A 742 -24.89 -25.49 7.07
CA CYS A 742 -24.91 -26.00 5.70
C CYS A 742 -23.52 -26.50 5.31
N GLU A 743 -23.38 -27.79 4.98
CA GLU A 743 -22.08 -28.36 4.63
C GLU A 743 -21.64 -27.96 3.19
N ALA A 744 -22.56 -27.63 2.27
CA ALA A 744 -22.24 -27.21 0.91
C ALA A 744 -21.41 -25.89 0.89
N CYS A 745 -21.84 -24.87 1.67
CA CYS A 745 -21.10 -23.63 1.82
C CYS A 745 -20.27 -23.58 3.12
N SER A 746 -20.18 -24.67 3.87
CA SER A 746 -19.48 -24.75 5.16
C SER A 746 -19.89 -23.65 6.16
N GLY A 747 -21.12 -23.12 6.06
CA GLY A 747 -21.67 -22.08 6.91
C GLY A 747 -21.42 -20.64 6.45
N ASP A 748 -20.79 -20.44 5.29
CA ASP A 748 -20.55 -19.09 4.73
C ASP A 748 -21.84 -18.43 4.20
N GLY A 749 -22.82 -19.24 3.76
CA GLY A 749 -24.06 -18.78 3.12
C GLY A 749 -23.87 -18.38 1.66
N ILE A 750 -22.63 -18.18 1.25
CA ILE A 750 -22.23 -17.82 -0.11
C ILE A 750 -21.15 -18.76 -0.60
N ILE A 751 -21.01 -18.87 -1.91
CA ILE A 751 -19.95 -19.62 -2.59
C ILE A 751 -19.10 -18.60 -3.33
N LYS A 752 -17.79 -18.62 -3.09
CA LYS A 752 -16.81 -17.81 -3.79
C LYS A 752 -16.45 -18.51 -5.10
N ILE A 753 -16.63 -17.84 -6.21
CA ILE A 753 -16.17 -18.24 -7.53
C ILE A 753 -14.92 -17.43 -7.85
N GLU A 754 -13.77 -18.10 -7.85
CA GLU A 754 -12.50 -17.45 -8.18
C GLU A 754 -12.38 -17.23 -9.68
N MET A 755 -12.15 -15.98 -10.06
CA MET A 755 -11.99 -15.55 -11.45
C MET A 755 -10.52 -15.13 -11.67
N HIS A 756 -9.77 -15.87 -12.48
CA HIS A 756 -8.31 -15.67 -12.66
C HIS A 756 -7.91 -14.26 -13.13
N PHE A 757 -8.77 -13.54 -13.83
CA PHE A 757 -8.49 -12.20 -14.39
C PHE A 757 -9.50 -11.11 -14.00
N LEU A 758 -10.52 -11.46 -13.24
CA LEU A 758 -11.59 -10.58 -12.79
C LEU A 758 -11.73 -10.67 -11.26
N PRO A 759 -12.37 -9.70 -10.61
CA PRO A 759 -12.70 -9.81 -9.18
C PRO A 759 -13.53 -11.07 -8.90
N ASP A 760 -13.25 -11.70 -7.76
CA ASP A 760 -13.99 -12.88 -7.33
C ASP A 760 -15.49 -12.58 -7.20
N VAL A 761 -16.33 -13.50 -7.66
CA VAL A 761 -17.79 -13.39 -7.58
C VAL A 761 -18.30 -14.21 -6.40
N TYR A 762 -19.18 -13.61 -5.61
CA TYR A 762 -19.83 -14.25 -4.48
C TYR A 762 -21.32 -14.48 -4.78
N VAL A 763 -21.73 -15.74 -4.87
CA VAL A 763 -23.11 -16.12 -5.13
C VAL A 763 -23.76 -16.77 -3.90
N PRO A 764 -25.05 -16.56 -3.63
CA PRO A 764 -25.75 -17.27 -2.56
C PRO A 764 -25.64 -18.79 -2.75
N CYS A 765 -25.44 -19.53 -1.67
CA CYS A 765 -25.40 -20.98 -1.72
C CYS A 765 -26.78 -21.55 -2.12
N GLU A 766 -26.87 -22.27 -3.20
CA GLU A 766 -28.11 -22.86 -3.71
C GLU A 766 -28.78 -23.82 -2.72
N VAL A 767 -27.97 -24.61 -1.96
CA VAL A 767 -28.48 -25.61 -1.01
C VAL A 767 -29.19 -24.99 0.18
N CYS A 768 -28.63 -23.91 0.76
CA CYS A 768 -29.25 -23.26 1.93
C CYS A 768 -29.93 -21.92 1.58
N GLY A 769 -29.91 -21.47 0.32
CA GLY A 769 -30.48 -20.18 -0.08
C GLY A 769 -29.89 -19.02 0.72
N GLY A 770 -28.61 -19.04 1.02
CA GLY A 770 -27.92 -18.00 1.81
C GLY A 770 -28.09 -18.13 3.33
N LYS A 771 -28.89 -19.10 3.83
CA LYS A 771 -29.28 -19.19 5.25
C LYS A 771 -28.21 -19.74 6.20
N ARG A 772 -27.06 -20.21 5.71
CA ARG A 772 -25.89 -20.69 6.49
C ARG A 772 -26.10 -22.00 7.25
N TYR A 773 -27.35 -22.39 7.58
CA TYR A 773 -27.69 -23.54 8.40
C TYR A 773 -28.45 -24.62 7.62
N ASN A 774 -28.43 -25.83 8.14
CA ASN A 774 -29.29 -26.91 7.65
C ASN A 774 -30.75 -26.68 8.09
N ARG A 775 -31.70 -27.38 7.42
CA ARG A 775 -33.15 -27.23 7.62
C ARG A 775 -33.57 -27.52 9.07
N GLU A 776 -33.04 -28.57 9.67
CA GLU A 776 -33.42 -28.98 11.04
C GLU A 776 -33.05 -27.92 12.09
N THR A 777 -31.88 -27.24 11.95
CA THR A 777 -31.48 -26.17 12.85
C THR A 777 -32.40 -24.94 12.72
N LEU A 778 -32.90 -24.67 11.51
CA LEU A 778 -33.78 -23.52 11.24
C LEU A 778 -35.22 -23.74 11.72
N GLU A 779 -35.63 -24.99 12.02
CA GLU A 779 -36.94 -25.31 12.60
C GLU A 779 -37.07 -24.84 14.04
N VAL A 780 -35.95 -24.76 14.80
CA VAL A 780 -35.96 -24.23 16.18
C VAL A 780 -36.16 -22.74 16.17
N LYS A 781 -37.24 -22.27 16.82
CA LYS A 781 -37.63 -20.85 16.80
C LYS A 781 -37.75 -20.27 18.21
N TYR A 782 -37.27 -19.05 18.37
CA TYR A 782 -37.51 -18.18 19.53
C TYR A 782 -38.43 -17.04 19.12
N LYS A 783 -39.60 -16.88 19.80
CA LYS A 783 -40.64 -15.92 19.42
C LYS A 783 -40.98 -15.95 17.91
N GLY A 784 -41.03 -17.16 17.32
CA GLY A 784 -41.39 -17.35 15.90
C GLY A 784 -40.24 -17.13 14.90
N LYS A 785 -39.04 -16.75 15.35
CA LYS A 785 -37.87 -16.46 14.52
C LYS A 785 -36.79 -17.53 14.68
N SER A 786 -36.25 -18.04 13.57
CA SER A 786 -35.09 -18.94 13.55
C SER A 786 -33.80 -18.19 13.85
N ILE A 787 -32.70 -18.90 14.09
CA ILE A 787 -31.40 -18.28 14.31
C ILE A 787 -30.92 -17.47 13.09
N PHE A 788 -31.28 -17.90 11.88
CA PHE A 788 -31.01 -17.12 10.67
C PHE A 788 -31.81 -15.81 10.62
N ASP A 789 -33.10 -15.85 10.95
CA ASP A 789 -33.95 -14.67 11.00
C ASP A 789 -33.42 -13.64 12.00
N VAL A 790 -32.90 -14.11 13.15
CA VAL A 790 -32.24 -13.26 14.15
C VAL A 790 -30.97 -12.62 13.61
N LEU A 791 -30.13 -13.37 12.90
CA LEU A 791 -28.92 -12.81 12.28
C LEU A 791 -29.24 -11.80 11.15
N ASN A 792 -30.41 -11.94 10.51
CA ASN A 792 -30.85 -11.05 9.44
C ASN A 792 -31.62 -9.82 9.93
N MET A 793 -31.94 -9.74 11.24
CA MET A 793 -32.52 -8.54 11.86
C MET A 793 -31.52 -7.39 11.84
N SER A 794 -32.02 -6.16 11.71
CA SER A 794 -31.23 -4.97 12.04
C SER A 794 -30.95 -4.91 13.56
N VAL A 795 -29.96 -4.12 13.95
CA VAL A 795 -29.69 -3.89 15.38
C VAL A 795 -30.91 -3.26 16.07
N ASP A 796 -31.60 -2.32 15.44
CA ASP A 796 -32.83 -1.68 15.98
C ASP A 796 -33.95 -2.68 16.20
N GLU A 797 -34.22 -3.56 15.23
CA GLU A 797 -35.17 -4.68 15.39
C GLU A 797 -34.75 -5.62 16.52
N GLY A 798 -33.45 -5.90 16.62
CA GLY A 798 -32.87 -6.74 17.66
C GLY A 798 -33.05 -6.15 19.07
N VAL A 799 -32.90 -4.83 19.21
CA VAL A 799 -33.13 -4.12 20.48
C VAL A 799 -34.56 -4.37 20.97
N GLU A 800 -35.55 -4.21 20.11
CA GLU A 800 -36.95 -4.47 20.48
C GLU A 800 -37.24 -5.94 20.73
N PHE A 801 -36.67 -6.84 19.89
CA PHE A 801 -36.87 -8.28 19.98
C PHE A 801 -36.28 -8.89 21.26
N PHE A 802 -35.10 -8.44 21.70
CA PHE A 802 -34.36 -8.96 22.87
C PHE A 802 -34.47 -8.06 24.10
N LYS A 803 -35.42 -7.14 24.19
CA LYS A 803 -35.58 -6.19 25.32
C LYS A 803 -35.59 -6.84 26.71
N ASN A 804 -36.08 -8.10 26.81
CA ASN A 804 -36.16 -8.84 28.07
C ASN A 804 -34.94 -9.73 28.34
N ILE A 805 -33.86 -9.62 27.56
CA ILE A 805 -32.65 -10.44 27.71
C ILE A 805 -31.43 -9.51 27.89
N PRO A 806 -31.13 -9.11 29.15
CA PRO A 806 -30.11 -8.09 29.43
C PRO A 806 -28.72 -8.39 28.86
N SER A 807 -28.33 -9.68 28.82
CA SER A 807 -27.03 -10.12 28.31
C SER A 807 -26.82 -9.87 26.82
N ILE A 808 -27.90 -9.92 26.00
CA ILE A 808 -27.89 -9.62 24.58
C ILE A 808 -28.16 -8.13 24.38
N MET A 809 -29.11 -7.59 25.10
CA MET A 809 -29.56 -6.20 25.01
C MET A 809 -28.40 -5.21 25.20
N ARG A 810 -27.48 -5.47 26.11
CA ARG A 810 -26.30 -4.62 26.36
C ARG A 810 -25.47 -4.41 25.11
N HIS A 811 -25.17 -5.47 24.34
CA HIS A 811 -24.38 -5.38 23.11
C HIS A 811 -25.14 -4.68 21.97
N LEU A 812 -26.46 -4.95 21.86
CA LEU A 812 -27.30 -4.30 20.85
C LEU A 812 -27.42 -2.80 21.12
N LYS A 813 -27.57 -2.42 22.41
CA LYS A 813 -27.69 -1.02 22.79
C LYS A 813 -26.39 -0.24 22.48
N THR A 814 -25.22 -0.80 22.79
CA THR A 814 -23.95 -0.14 22.44
C THR A 814 -23.76 0.01 20.93
N LEU A 815 -24.21 -0.96 20.11
CA LEU A 815 -24.21 -0.83 18.65
C LEU A 815 -25.16 0.29 18.17
N GLN A 816 -26.33 0.42 18.81
CA GLN A 816 -27.28 1.48 18.51
C GLN A 816 -26.74 2.86 18.90
N ASP A 817 -26.09 2.97 20.08
CA ASP A 817 -25.53 4.23 20.60
C ASP A 817 -24.40 4.79 19.73
N VAL A 818 -23.63 3.92 19.05
CA VAL A 818 -22.63 4.35 18.06
C VAL A 818 -23.23 4.59 16.66
N GLY A 819 -24.55 4.63 16.51
CA GLY A 819 -25.22 4.94 15.24
C GLY A 819 -25.30 3.76 14.26
N LEU A 820 -25.17 2.51 14.71
CA LEU A 820 -25.23 1.30 13.87
C LEU A 820 -26.57 0.55 13.98
N GLY A 821 -27.65 1.25 14.29
CA GLY A 821 -28.99 0.65 14.40
C GLY A 821 -29.49 -0.05 13.13
N TYR A 822 -29.07 0.43 11.98
CA TYR A 822 -29.51 -0.06 10.66
C TYR A 822 -28.79 -1.31 10.17
N ILE A 823 -27.58 -1.63 10.63
CA ILE A 823 -26.84 -2.81 10.16
C ILE A 823 -27.50 -4.11 10.62
N LYS A 824 -27.35 -5.18 9.82
CA LYS A 824 -27.83 -6.50 10.23
C LYS A 824 -26.88 -7.12 11.25
N ILE A 825 -27.45 -7.77 12.27
CA ILE A 825 -26.71 -8.44 13.34
C ILE A 825 -25.69 -9.47 12.78
N GLY A 826 -26.05 -10.18 11.69
CA GLY A 826 -25.20 -11.17 11.02
C GLY A 826 -24.58 -10.69 9.71
N GLN A 827 -24.51 -9.36 9.44
CA GLN A 827 -23.91 -8.81 8.21
C GLN A 827 -22.46 -9.24 8.05
N PRO A 828 -22.06 -9.84 6.91
CA PRO A 828 -20.67 -10.23 6.68
C PRO A 828 -19.70 -9.05 6.79
N SER A 829 -18.55 -9.27 7.41
CA SER A 829 -17.51 -8.24 7.55
C SER A 829 -17.01 -7.68 6.21
N THR A 830 -17.10 -8.47 5.15
CA THR A 830 -16.72 -8.08 3.78
C THR A 830 -17.67 -7.07 3.13
N GLN A 831 -18.86 -6.87 3.71
CA GLN A 831 -19.89 -5.92 3.26
C GLN A 831 -19.95 -4.64 4.12
N LEU A 832 -19.16 -4.60 5.19
CA LEU A 832 -19.09 -3.43 6.06
C LEU A 832 -18.11 -2.41 5.49
N SER A 833 -18.43 -1.13 5.60
CA SER A 833 -17.48 -0.04 5.36
C SER A 833 -16.42 0.03 6.46
N GLY A 834 -15.30 0.73 6.20
CA GLY A 834 -14.25 0.94 7.20
C GLY A 834 -14.77 1.63 8.46
N GLY A 835 -15.59 2.66 8.32
CA GLY A 835 -16.21 3.37 9.44
C GLY A 835 -17.21 2.51 10.23
N GLU A 836 -18.00 1.64 9.58
CA GLU A 836 -18.88 0.69 10.27
C GLU A 836 -18.07 -0.33 11.07
N ALA A 837 -16.99 -0.88 10.51
CA ALA A 837 -16.09 -1.79 11.19
C ALA A 837 -15.45 -1.14 12.43
N GLN A 838 -15.01 0.10 12.32
CA GLN A 838 -14.44 0.89 13.41
C GLN A 838 -15.46 1.12 14.54
N ARG A 839 -16.69 1.51 14.21
CA ARG A 839 -17.76 1.70 15.20
C ARG A 839 -18.18 0.40 15.88
N ILE A 840 -18.14 -0.75 15.20
CA ILE A 840 -18.36 -2.07 15.82
C ILE A 840 -17.25 -2.37 16.84
N LYS A 841 -15.98 -2.05 16.54
CA LYS A 841 -14.88 -2.18 17.49
C LYS A 841 -15.11 -1.31 18.73
N LEU A 842 -15.49 -0.04 18.51
CA LEU A 842 -15.80 0.90 19.59
C LEU A 842 -16.96 0.40 20.45
N ALA A 843 -18.08 -0.03 19.85
CA ALA A 843 -19.23 -0.59 20.57
C ALA A 843 -18.85 -1.83 21.41
N THR A 844 -17.93 -2.65 20.89
CA THR A 844 -17.43 -3.83 21.61
C THR A 844 -16.69 -3.44 22.88
N GLU A 845 -15.84 -2.43 22.82
CA GLU A 845 -15.11 -1.94 24.01
C GLU A 845 -16.05 -1.26 25.01
N LEU A 846 -17.00 -0.44 24.56
CA LEU A 846 -18.04 0.14 25.41
C LEU A 846 -18.89 -0.89 26.15
N SER A 847 -19.10 -2.07 25.56
CA SER A 847 -19.85 -3.14 26.20
C SER A 847 -19.08 -3.80 27.36
N LYS A 848 -17.77 -3.58 27.48
CA LYS A 848 -16.91 -4.12 28.54
C LYS A 848 -16.91 -3.18 29.77
N ARG A 849 -16.46 -3.68 30.90
CA ARG A 849 -16.28 -2.86 32.11
C ARG A 849 -15.00 -2.03 31.97
N SER A 850 -15.10 -0.73 32.10
CA SER A 850 -13.94 0.17 32.11
C SER A 850 -13.12 0.01 33.38
N THR A 851 -11.79 0.13 33.25
CA THR A 851 -10.83 0.18 34.38
C THR A 851 -10.54 1.63 34.81
N GLY A 852 -10.81 2.61 33.93
CA GLY A 852 -10.54 4.02 34.14
C GLY A 852 -9.11 4.47 33.80
N ASN A 853 -8.24 3.55 33.36
CA ASN A 853 -6.85 3.85 32.96
C ASN A 853 -6.52 3.27 31.59
N THR A 854 -7.49 3.20 30.69
CA THR A 854 -7.30 2.67 29.32
C THR A 854 -6.94 3.80 28.37
N LEU A 855 -5.92 3.57 27.51
CA LEU A 855 -5.61 4.43 26.38
C LEU A 855 -6.36 3.92 25.14
N TYR A 856 -7.28 4.73 24.63
CA TYR A 856 -7.95 4.50 23.33
C TYR A 856 -7.24 5.32 22.26
N VAL A 857 -6.87 4.67 21.16
CA VAL A 857 -6.30 5.31 19.97
C VAL A 857 -7.26 5.12 18.83
N LEU A 858 -7.73 6.21 18.22
CA LEU A 858 -8.67 6.18 17.10
C LEU A 858 -8.08 6.94 15.90
N ASP A 859 -8.22 6.37 14.72
CA ASP A 859 -7.77 6.98 13.46
C ASP A 859 -8.96 7.34 12.60
N GLU A 860 -9.20 8.67 12.42
CA GLU A 860 -10.27 9.27 11.63
C GLU A 860 -11.66 8.61 11.84
N PRO A 861 -12.19 8.59 13.07
CA PRO A 861 -13.43 7.88 13.37
C PRO A 861 -14.69 8.51 12.77
N THR A 862 -14.62 9.72 12.24
CA THR A 862 -15.74 10.40 11.58
C THR A 862 -15.90 10.06 10.10
N THR A 863 -15.02 9.24 9.56
CA THR A 863 -15.04 8.80 8.16
C THR A 863 -16.42 8.25 7.77
N GLY A 864 -17.03 8.82 6.73
CA GLY A 864 -18.34 8.40 6.20
C GLY A 864 -19.54 8.69 7.11
N LEU A 865 -19.40 9.62 8.06
CA LEU A 865 -20.47 9.97 8.99
C LEU A 865 -21.16 11.27 8.61
N HIS A 866 -22.48 11.21 8.62
CA HIS A 866 -23.33 12.41 8.62
C HIS A 866 -23.21 13.16 9.95
N PHE A 867 -23.44 14.49 9.99
CA PHE A 867 -23.36 15.34 11.20
C PHE A 867 -24.09 14.74 12.42
N ALA A 868 -25.29 14.18 12.22
CA ALA A 868 -26.07 13.55 13.31
C ALA A 868 -25.40 12.28 13.86
N ASP A 869 -24.61 11.57 13.06
CA ASP A 869 -23.87 10.39 13.50
C ASP A 869 -22.54 10.82 14.17
N VAL A 870 -21.93 11.93 13.73
CA VAL A 870 -20.77 12.56 14.37
C VAL A 870 -21.15 13.01 15.78
N ASP A 871 -22.32 13.62 15.98
CA ASP A 871 -22.82 14.05 17.30
C ASP A 871 -22.93 12.87 18.28
N LYS A 872 -23.50 11.74 17.85
CA LYS A 872 -23.54 10.50 18.64
C LYS A 872 -22.13 9.99 18.98
N LEU A 873 -21.24 9.99 18.00
CA LEU A 873 -19.85 9.54 18.21
C LEU A 873 -19.14 10.40 19.25
N VAL A 874 -19.23 11.73 19.15
CA VAL A 874 -18.63 12.66 20.11
C VAL A 874 -19.17 12.38 21.52
N SER A 875 -20.49 12.21 21.67
CA SER A 875 -21.10 11.86 22.96
C SER A 875 -20.52 10.56 23.55
N VAL A 876 -20.28 9.56 22.72
CA VAL A 876 -19.66 8.29 23.13
C VAL A 876 -18.20 8.48 23.56
N LEU A 877 -17.40 9.25 22.81
CA LEU A 877 -16.02 9.55 23.16
C LEU A 877 -15.92 10.33 24.47
N GLN A 878 -16.80 11.30 24.69
CA GLN A 878 -16.89 12.04 25.95
C GLN A 878 -17.20 11.11 27.13
N GLN A 879 -18.16 10.16 26.98
CA GLN A 879 -18.45 9.17 28.03
C GLN A 879 -17.25 8.28 28.37
N LEU A 880 -16.40 7.92 27.39
CA LEU A 880 -15.18 7.16 27.67
C LEU A 880 -14.19 7.95 28.53
N VAL A 881 -14.03 9.25 28.24
CA VAL A 881 -13.15 10.13 29.00
C VAL A 881 -13.72 10.38 30.40
N ASP A 882 -15.04 10.60 30.52
CA ASP A 882 -15.73 10.77 31.83
C ASP A 882 -15.58 9.53 32.72
N ALA A 883 -15.39 8.36 32.16
CA ALA A 883 -15.06 7.12 32.87
C ALA A 883 -13.58 7.05 33.33
N GLY A 884 -12.77 8.11 33.16
CA GLY A 884 -11.38 8.23 33.59
C GLY A 884 -10.34 7.80 32.53
N ASN A 885 -10.76 7.34 31.36
CA ASN A 885 -9.84 6.90 30.31
C ASN A 885 -9.23 8.07 29.54
N THR A 886 -8.17 7.78 28.81
CA THR A 886 -7.57 8.71 27.85
C THR A 886 -7.98 8.34 26.43
N VAL A 887 -8.46 9.31 25.67
CA VAL A 887 -8.87 9.11 24.27
C VAL A 887 -8.02 9.99 23.37
N VAL A 888 -7.21 9.36 22.50
CA VAL A 888 -6.37 10.03 21.51
C VAL A 888 -6.96 9.78 20.12
N VAL A 889 -7.32 10.83 19.42
CA VAL A 889 -7.98 10.75 18.11
C VAL A 889 -7.18 11.52 17.08
N ILE A 890 -6.84 10.88 15.97
CA ILE A 890 -6.37 11.56 14.77
C ILE A 890 -7.62 12.05 14.02
N GLU A 891 -7.76 13.36 13.81
CA GLU A 891 -8.96 13.92 13.19
C GLU A 891 -8.73 15.15 12.32
N HIS A 892 -9.61 15.30 11.33
CA HIS A 892 -9.71 16.46 10.45
C HIS A 892 -11.05 17.18 10.55
N ASN A 893 -12.07 16.51 11.10
CA ASN A 893 -13.40 17.06 11.28
C ASN A 893 -13.40 18.13 12.38
N LEU A 894 -13.66 19.38 12.00
CA LEU A 894 -13.64 20.52 12.93
C LEU A 894 -14.69 20.42 14.04
N GLU A 895 -15.81 19.75 13.78
CA GLU A 895 -16.87 19.52 14.76
C GLU A 895 -16.42 18.63 15.92
N VAL A 896 -15.53 17.67 15.67
CA VAL A 896 -14.88 16.83 16.68
C VAL A 896 -13.75 17.58 17.37
N ILE A 897 -12.90 18.26 16.60
CA ILE A 897 -11.74 19.00 17.09
C ILE A 897 -12.17 20.09 18.09
N LYS A 898 -13.28 20.80 17.83
CA LYS A 898 -13.81 21.82 18.75
C LYS A 898 -14.24 21.24 20.10
N CYS A 899 -14.55 19.95 20.17
CA CYS A 899 -14.99 19.25 21.38
C CYS A 899 -13.85 18.64 22.20
N ALA A 900 -12.60 18.66 21.69
CA ALA A 900 -11.43 18.11 22.38
C ALA A 900 -11.03 18.94 23.60
N ASP A 901 -10.46 18.31 24.63
CA ASP A 901 -9.86 19.00 25.79
C ASP A 901 -8.46 19.53 25.43
N HIS A 902 -7.69 18.74 24.64
CA HIS A 902 -6.33 19.09 24.22
C HIS A 902 -6.14 18.83 22.73
N ILE A 903 -5.38 19.68 22.04
CA ILE A 903 -5.02 19.55 20.62
C ILE A 903 -3.50 19.49 20.49
N ILE A 904 -3.02 18.54 19.67
CA ILE A 904 -1.63 18.47 19.23
C ILE A 904 -1.65 18.64 17.70
N ASP A 905 -1.19 19.79 17.20
CA ASP A 905 -1.22 20.13 15.78
C ASP A 905 0.16 19.94 15.14
N LEU A 906 0.22 19.08 14.13
CA LEU A 906 1.44 18.75 13.37
C LEU A 906 1.47 19.48 12.02
N GLY A 907 2.65 19.94 11.64
CA GLY A 907 2.86 20.65 10.39
C GLY A 907 4.31 21.11 10.21
N PRO A 908 4.50 22.33 9.63
CA PRO A 908 3.49 23.21 9.01
C PRO A 908 2.90 22.66 7.70
N GLU A 909 3.67 21.83 6.97
CA GLU A 909 3.30 21.24 5.68
C GLU A 909 3.31 19.71 5.74
N GLY A 910 3.01 19.02 4.61
CA GLY A 910 3.15 17.59 4.46
C GLY A 910 4.56 17.15 4.02
N GLY A 911 4.87 15.84 4.16
CA GLY A 911 6.15 15.24 3.75
C GLY A 911 7.37 15.81 4.49
N ASP A 912 8.46 16.04 3.78
CA ASP A 912 9.73 16.51 4.37
C ASP A 912 9.66 17.90 4.99
N LYS A 913 8.69 18.71 4.60
CA LYS A 913 8.43 20.05 5.16
C LYS A 913 7.53 20.02 6.39
N GLY A 914 6.98 18.85 6.71
CA GLY A 914 6.19 18.56 7.91
C GLY A 914 7.01 17.99 9.05
N GLY A 915 6.37 17.17 9.88
CA GLY A 915 7.01 16.41 10.95
C GLY A 915 7.46 17.25 12.15
N GLN A 916 6.80 18.39 12.41
CA GLN A 916 7.04 19.26 13.55
C GLN A 916 5.73 19.52 14.33
N ILE A 917 5.82 19.80 15.63
CA ILE A 917 4.69 20.29 16.39
C ILE A 917 4.55 21.79 16.14
N VAL A 918 3.41 22.18 15.59
CA VAL A 918 3.06 23.59 15.37
C VAL A 918 2.42 24.20 16.61
N PHE A 919 1.61 23.39 17.30
CA PHE A 919 0.89 23.82 18.49
C PHE A 919 0.56 22.61 19.40
N SER A 920 0.53 22.84 20.70
CA SER A 920 0.00 21.90 21.71
C SER A 920 -0.69 22.72 22.81
N GLY A 921 -1.98 22.43 23.10
CA GLY A 921 -2.80 23.17 24.08
C GLY A 921 -4.29 23.04 23.80
N THR A 922 -5.08 23.96 24.34
CA THR A 922 -6.57 23.93 24.21
C THR A 922 -7.06 24.42 22.84
N PRO A 923 -8.30 24.06 22.43
CA PRO A 923 -8.92 24.59 21.21
C PRO A 923 -9.03 26.13 21.16
N GLU A 924 -9.19 26.78 22.30
CA GLU A 924 -9.27 28.22 22.43
C GLU A 924 -7.91 28.92 22.23
N GLU A 925 -6.82 28.21 22.47
CA GLU A 925 -5.46 28.73 22.34
C GLU A 925 -4.93 28.56 20.90
N ILE A 926 -5.25 27.45 20.22
CA ILE A 926 -4.78 27.19 18.85
C ILE A 926 -5.23 28.28 17.85
N VAL A 927 -6.41 28.86 18.04
CA VAL A 927 -6.92 29.93 17.18
C VAL A 927 -6.07 31.22 17.22
N LYS A 928 -5.21 31.37 18.24
CA LYS A 928 -4.24 32.45 18.36
C LYS A 928 -2.93 32.15 17.62
N CYS A 929 -2.68 30.88 17.30
CA CYS A 929 -1.47 30.45 16.60
C CYS A 929 -1.58 30.71 15.09
N LYS A 930 -0.86 31.71 14.59
CA LYS A 930 -0.88 32.10 13.16
C LYS A 930 -0.32 31.05 12.20
N GLN A 931 0.48 30.11 12.71
CA GLN A 931 1.13 29.07 11.92
C GLN A 931 0.25 27.83 11.75
N SER A 932 -0.81 27.69 12.59
CA SER A 932 -1.73 26.56 12.54
C SER A 932 -2.84 26.80 11.53
N TYR A 933 -2.87 25.97 10.49
CA TYR A 933 -4.01 25.92 9.57
C TYR A 933 -5.29 25.47 10.28
N THR A 934 -5.19 24.43 11.14
CA THR A 934 -6.31 23.96 11.95
C THR A 934 -6.91 25.10 12.80
N GLY A 935 -6.07 25.92 13.47
CA GLY A 935 -6.52 27.07 14.24
C GLY A 935 -7.24 28.11 13.40
N HIS A 936 -6.81 28.33 12.16
CA HIS A 936 -7.47 29.26 11.23
C HIS A 936 -8.90 28.83 10.93
N TYR A 937 -9.11 27.58 10.54
CA TYR A 937 -10.43 27.02 10.20
C TYR A 937 -11.33 26.81 11.43
N LEU A 938 -10.76 26.56 12.62
CA LEU A 938 -11.51 26.36 13.86
C LEU A 938 -12.07 27.68 14.42
N LYS A 939 -11.43 28.80 14.14
CA LYS A 939 -11.78 30.13 14.69
C LYS A 939 -13.26 30.55 14.51
N PRO A 940 -13.88 30.39 13.34
CA PRO A 940 -15.27 30.74 13.14
C PRO A 940 -16.24 29.90 13.99
N LEU A 941 -15.91 28.61 14.24
CA LEU A 941 -16.76 27.68 15.00
C LEU A 941 -16.75 27.95 16.51
N LEU A 942 -15.62 28.42 17.07
CA LEU A 942 -15.50 28.79 18.47
C LEU A 942 -16.06 30.18 18.76
N ASN A 943 -16.02 31.11 17.79
CA ASN A 943 -16.52 32.46 17.95
C ASN A 943 -18.07 32.58 17.83
N LYS A 944 -18.77 31.58 17.31
CA LYS A 944 -20.23 31.50 17.26
C LYS A 944 -20.93 31.41 18.64
N LYS A 945 -20.20 31.56 19.74
CA LYS A 945 -20.72 31.57 21.13
C LYS A 945 -21.29 32.93 21.56
N CYS A 946 -21.25 33.97 20.74
CA CYS A 946 -21.54 35.36 21.15
C CYS A 946 -22.68 36.07 20.37
N ASP A 947 -23.55 35.32 19.67
CA ASP A 947 -24.74 35.97 19.10
C ASP A 947 -26.00 35.16 19.41
#